data_a978e996d119dd3c5276b73a2507919c
#
_entry.id   a978e996d119dd3c5276b73a2507919c
#
_cell.length_a   1.000
_cell.length_b   1.000
_cell.length_c   1.000
_cell.angle_alpha   90.00
_cell.angle_beta   90.00
_cell.angle_gamma   90.00
#
_symmetry.space_group_name_H-M   'P 1'
#
loop_
_entity.id
_entity.type
_entity.pdbx_description
1 polymer ?
#
loop_
_entity_poly.entity_id
_entity_poly.type
_entity_poly.pdbx_seq_one_letter_code
_entity_poly.pdbx_strand_id
1 'polypeptide(L)'
;MWGKPSPILKEKSGTFGILKEYWPQFLLAFLFPALTVLAAFAITGCHPFGDRTILTVDLYHQYCPFLVAFRNKVLSGQSLFYSWNDGLGQEYYAAYANYAASPLNIFSLFFTAKTMPVFIMFVTCFRAGLASTFMLMFLSANDNKRIDNITVVFSSSYALCGWFISFFWNIMWCDAVVLLPLIALGLRKLLLEHKYGLYIVSLAIAIVSNYYAGYFLCLFMVLFAPAYYLCLFSCEKPKGDPGRLCFKTFIGAAVRFAFSSILAAGTSAALTVPTYLILKNCSATGDTLKPDYSLQNNLFDFFGRLMVAANPNIRDGMANVYSGIVIVLLLPLFFMLPKRTGIKVKHKIVFGTLLAVMYLSLTNRTLNFIWHGFHFPNQIPYRESFLMSFLLVFIGFLTIRRIRSLGVKYVTGAVLSSAAFLVLYEKFGTGNEGYLQIGVTLLFLIIQGAALHTVSNINVRKSEFFLETLLTVTMMFEMFAASLISIGLVARHEGFTSYSPYGRNYRDVASYVNDVEGSEGHMNFERSELYPNNICDLQSLYNVKGLSIFSSTARESFVKYMRNYGFHNNNINGLRNAGLTRVTATLLNVRNLVEIDKTQSVPALFEQEYKGKIVSSWANKDALSVGFMTDPGVIDYAPDYDKNIDVFDKTNAWVRSMGADNVYKPVTLITGETSGLNTVDRESQALAFTVSNNVPNNEYSFNVTIEDADIGSDIYLYANSKKGGSVTVECGDTTRKFEIRSYQIITCGVFDGTPIHVYVKYSESPSSNITLYGYQLDRAGYDNMLEKFSDEQLSVTKYDTTSIEGHIDVKEDGLLFLSIPYAEGWTAVVDGKETEIVPIQDALMGIRLSQGSHDVALKYTPAGFKAGLLISAASVVMIAAVIAVSSFISKKKNSKILEAQATAGNTPAAPVQEGSAEVVNNVPAEAIEEVPVAAVIAEADELAKSQEESENNAGEGGAPEVPND
;
A
#
# COMPACT_ATOMS: atom_id res chain seq x y z
N MET A 1 37.11 -16.14 23.42
CA MET A 1 36.64 -16.98 22.32
C MET A 1 36.20 -16.25 21.04
N TRP A 2 36.41 -14.95 20.96
CA TRP A 2 36.13 -14.14 19.75
C TRP A 2 37.16 -14.36 18.61
N GLY A 3 38.05 -15.29 18.73
CA GLY A 3 39.12 -15.53 17.75
C GLY A 3 39.37 -17.00 17.39
N LYS A 4 38.64 -17.95 17.94
CA LYS A 4 38.68 -19.31 17.43
C LYS A 4 37.40 -19.54 16.58
N PRO A 5 37.55 -20.09 15.35
CA PRO A 5 36.39 -20.56 14.64
C PRO A 5 35.72 -21.59 15.55
N SER A 6 34.42 -21.45 15.74
CA SER A 6 33.54 -22.50 16.24
C SER A 6 33.94 -23.79 15.53
N PRO A 7 33.92 -24.97 16.18
CA PRO A 7 34.31 -26.21 15.52
C PRO A 7 33.53 -26.28 14.21
N ILE A 8 34.26 -26.47 13.13
CA ILE A 8 33.76 -26.53 11.76
C ILE A 8 32.56 -27.48 11.79
N LEU A 9 31.36 -26.89 11.67
CA LEU A 9 30.13 -27.65 11.46
C LEU A 9 30.42 -28.59 10.29
N LYS A 10 30.46 -29.89 10.58
CA LYS A 10 30.68 -30.93 9.56
C LYS A 10 29.70 -30.63 8.42
N GLU A 11 30.17 -30.56 7.22
CA GLU A 11 29.53 -30.21 5.94
C GLU A 11 28.23 -31.02 5.65
N LYS A 12 27.74 -31.80 6.62
CA LYS A 12 26.59 -32.73 6.48
C LYS A 12 25.26 -32.28 7.11
N SER A 13 25.20 -31.18 7.86
CA SER A 13 23.89 -30.72 8.37
C SER A 13 23.24 -29.74 7.38
N GLY A 14 22.27 -30.22 6.64
CA GLY A 14 21.36 -29.36 5.84
C GLY A 14 20.64 -28.32 6.73
N THR A 15 19.85 -27.44 6.14
CA THR A 15 19.09 -26.37 6.83
C THR A 15 18.31 -26.89 8.06
N PHE A 16 17.81 -28.12 8.03
CA PHE A 16 17.12 -28.80 9.13
C PHE A 16 18.04 -29.07 10.33
N GLY A 17 19.32 -29.37 10.11
CA GLY A 17 20.28 -29.60 11.17
C GLY A 17 20.64 -28.32 11.93
N ILE A 18 20.74 -27.20 11.23
CA ILE A 18 20.98 -25.88 11.84
C ILE A 18 19.77 -25.50 12.71
N LEU A 19 18.57 -25.66 12.21
CA LEU A 19 17.35 -25.36 12.96
C LEU A 19 17.22 -26.20 14.23
N LYS A 20 17.58 -27.51 14.16
CA LYS A 20 17.55 -28.40 15.32
C LYS A 20 18.60 -28.03 16.38
N GLU A 21 19.76 -27.52 15.95
CA GLU A 21 20.86 -27.15 16.87
C GLU A 21 20.59 -25.81 17.55
N TYR A 22 20.01 -24.83 16.83
CA TYR A 22 19.84 -23.46 17.29
C TYR A 22 18.36 -23.04 17.46
N TRP A 23 17.44 -24.01 17.68
CA TRP A 23 16.01 -23.72 17.83
C TRP A 23 15.67 -22.68 18.91
N PRO A 24 16.42 -22.61 20.07
CA PRO A 24 16.11 -21.59 21.08
C PRO A 24 16.38 -20.17 20.56
N GLN A 25 17.46 -19.99 19.78
CA GLN A 25 17.80 -18.68 19.19
C GLN A 25 16.80 -18.29 18.11
N PHE A 26 16.36 -19.23 17.27
CA PHE A 26 15.29 -18.99 16.31
C PHE A 26 13.98 -18.63 17.01
N LEU A 27 13.63 -19.34 18.08
CA LEU A 27 12.43 -19.05 18.86
C LEU A 27 12.51 -17.69 19.52
N LEU A 28 13.64 -17.34 20.13
CA LEU A 28 13.85 -16.03 20.75
C LEU A 28 13.82 -14.90 19.72
N ALA A 29 14.45 -15.09 18.56
CA ALA A 29 14.43 -14.11 17.47
C ALA A 29 13.01 -13.88 16.94
N PHE A 30 12.15 -14.89 16.94
CA PHE A 30 10.76 -14.76 16.56
C PHE A 30 9.91 -14.15 17.67
N LEU A 31 9.96 -14.73 18.87
CA LEU A 31 9.06 -14.36 19.97
C LEU A 31 9.33 -12.98 20.55
N PHE A 32 10.59 -12.58 20.68
CA PHE A 32 10.90 -11.30 21.31
C PHE A 32 10.28 -10.10 20.57
N PRO A 33 10.48 -9.89 19.26
CA PRO A 33 9.81 -8.79 18.55
C PRO A 33 8.29 -8.96 18.51
N ALA A 34 7.79 -10.18 18.30
CA ALA A 34 6.35 -10.43 18.23
C ALA A 34 5.65 -10.09 19.55
N LEU A 35 6.21 -10.50 20.68
CA LEU A 35 5.66 -10.23 22.02
C LEU A 35 5.88 -8.76 22.42
N THR A 36 6.95 -8.10 21.98
CA THR A 36 7.17 -6.67 22.19
C THR A 36 6.07 -5.84 21.55
N VAL A 37 5.74 -6.11 20.28
CA VAL A 37 4.66 -5.43 19.56
C VAL A 37 3.30 -5.76 20.19
N LEU A 38 3.06 -7.01 20.57
CA LEU A 38 1.84 -7.42 21.28
C LEU A 38 1.68 -6.70 22.62
N ALA A 39 2.77 -6.58 23.40
CA ALA A 39 2.76 -5.85 24.67
C ALA A 39 2.42 -4.37 24.47
N ALA A 40 2.96 -3.73 23.41
CA ALA A 40 2.62 -2.35 23.10
C ALA A 40 1.13 -2.19 22.76
N PHE A 41 0.54 -3.11 21.98
CA PHE A 41 -0.90 -3.10 21.71
C PHE A 41 -1.73 -3.40 22.96
N ALA A 42 -1.28 -4.29 23.82
CA ALA A 42 -1.96 -4.57 25.09
C ALA A 42 -1.98 -3.35 26.01
N ILE A 43 -0.84 -2.66 26.17
CA ILE A 43 -0.71 -1.46 27.01
C ILE A 43 -1.53 -0.30 26.43
N THR A 44 -1.66 -0.18 25.12
CA THR A 44 -2.53 0.82 24.46
C THR A 44 -4.03 0.47 24.52
N GLY A 45 -4.39 -0.68 25.10
CA GLY A 45 -5.77 -1.12 25.32
C GLY A 45 -6.43 -1.71 24.08
N CYS A 46 -5.67 -2.29 23.16
CA CYS A 46 -6.25 -2.97 22.01
C CYS A 46 -6.94 -4.28 22.42
N HIS A 47 -8.11 -4.55 21.82
CA HIS A 47 -8.84 -5.80 22.04
C HIS A 47 -7.97 -7.03 21.67
N PRO A 48 -7.89 -8.09 22.49
CA PRO A 48 -8.77 -8.43 23.64
C PRO A 48 -8.36 -7.82 24.99
N PHE A 49 -7.30 -6.99 25.07
CA PHE A 49 -6.79 -6.45 26.32
C PHE A 49 -7.54 -5.18 26.79
N GLY A 50 -8.35 -4.57 25.93
CA GLY A 50 -9.19 -3.40 26.21
C GLY A 50 -10.24 -3.19 25.14
N ASP A 51 -10.85 -1.99 25.07
CA ASP A 51 -11.92 -1.64 24.13
C ASP A 51 -11.42 -0.83 22.90
N ARG A 52 -10.14 -0.88 22.59
CA ARG A 52 -9.59 -0.23 21.40
C ARG A 52 -9.24 -1.26 20.33
N THR A 53 -9.08 -0.80 19.10
CA THR A 53 -8.50 -1.57 18.01
C THR A 53 -7.21 -0.92 17.53
N ILE A 54 -6.39 -1.64 16.77
CA ILE A 54 -5.22 -1.04 16.10
C ILE A 54 -5.59 -0.23 14.86
N LEU A 55 -6.90 -0.14 14.55
CA LEU A 55 -7.38 0.56 13.36
C LEU A 55 -7.20 2.06 13.55
N THR A 56 -6.39 2.65 12.69
CA THR A 56 -6.07 4.08 12.68
C THR A 56 -5.80 4.52 11.25
N VAL A 57 -5.99 5.79 10.94
CA VAL A 57 -5.75 6.39 9.62
C VAL A 57 -6.37 5.52 8.50
N ASP A 58 -5.61 5.21 7.46
CA ASP A 58 -6.06 4.42 6.30
C ASP A 58 -6.35 2.96 6.65
N LEU A 59 -5.75 2.42 7.71
CA LEU A 59 -6.09 1.08 8.20
C LEU A 59 -7.55 0.98 8.63
N TYR A 60 -8.11 2.06 9.18
CA TYR A 60 -9.51 2.16 9.55
C TYR A 60 -10.42 2.40 8.35
N HIS A 61 -10.01 3.31 7.45
CA HIS A 61 -10.85 3.78 6.34
C HIS A 61 -10.85 2.88 5.12
N GLN A 62 -9.72 2.17 4.84
CA GLN A 62 -9.47 1.42 3.61
C GLN A 62 -9.07 -0.03 3.86
N TYR A 63 -7.92 -0.26 4.55
CA TYR A 63 -7.26 -1.58 4.49
C TYR A 63 -8.08 -2.66 5.18
N CYS A 64 -8.72 -2.36 6.32
CA CYS A 64 -9.59 -3.31 7.01
C CYS A 64 -10.85 -3.62 6.20
N PRO A 65 -11.62 -2.63 5.65
CA PRO A 65 -12.72 -2.87 4.73
C PRO A 65 -12.34 -3.73 3.51
N PHE A 66 -11.25 -3.40 2.81
CA PHE A 66 -10.83 -4.19 1.64
C PHE A 66 -10.37 -5.61 2.00
N LEU A 67 -9.80 -5.81 3.17
CA LEU A 67 -9.48 -7.16 3.65
C LEU A 67 -10.76 -7.97 3.98
N VAL A 68 -11.80 -7.32 4.50
CA VAL A 68 -13.12 -7.93 4.68
C VAL A 68 -13.76 -8.27 3.34
N ALA A 69 -13.71 -7.35 2.36
CA ALA A 69 -14.17 -7.59 1.00
C ALA A 69 -13.43 -8.76 0.34
N PHE A 70 -12.11 -8.84 0.46
CA PHE A 70 -11.30 -9.97 0.00
C PHE A 70 -11.80 -11.29 0.60
N ARG A 71 -11.94 -11.33 1.92
CA ARG A 71 -12.46 -12.50 2.62
C ARG A 71 -13.83 -12.92 2.08
N ASN A 72 -14.77 -11.98 1.99
CA ASN A 72 -16.13 -12.26 1.55
C ASN A 72 -16.16 -12.80 0.12
N LYS A 73 -15.41 -12.18 -0.81
CA LYS A 73 -15.30 -12.64 -2.20
C LYS A 73 -14.74 -14.06 -2.31
N VAL A 74 -13.66 -14.38 -1.56
CA VAL A 74 -13.06 -15.72 -1.59
C VAL A 74 -14.01 -16.77 -1.02
N LEU A 75 -14.67 -16.50 0.12
CA LEU A 75 -15.58 -17.44 0.74
C LEU A 75 -16.86 -17.68 -0.06
N SER A 76 -17.35 -16.68 -0.80
CA SER A 76 -18.50 -16.81 -1.67
C SER A 76 -18.17 -17.27 -3.09
N GLY A 77 -16.88 -17.52 -3.41
CA GLY A 77 -16.43 -17.91 -4.74
C GLY A 77 -16.55 -16.82 -5.81
N GLN A 78 -16.68 -15.56 -5.39
CA GLN A 78 -16.78 -14.41 -6.28
C GLN A 78 -15.43 -14.04 -6.90
N SER A 79 -15.47 -13.41 -8.08
CA SER A 79 -14.29 -12.91 -8.78
C SER A 79 -13.61 -11.77 -8.01
N LEU A 80 -12.26 -11.75 -8.03
CA LEU A 80 -11.44 -10.64 -7.54
C LEU A 80 -11.25 -9.54 -8.59
N PHE A 81 -11.84 -9.64 -9.78
CA PHE A 81 -11.62 -8.68 -10.86
C PHE A 81 -12.31 -7.36 -10.61
N TYR A 82 -13.57 -7.40 -10.17
CA TYR A 82 -14.42 -6.23 -10.01
C TYR A 82 -15.21 -6.27 -8.70
N SER A 83 -15.66 -5.13 -8.20
CA SER A 83 -16.52 -5.00 -7.03
C SER A 83 -17.56 -3.93 -7.24
N TRP A 84 -18.82 -4.21 -6.91
CA TRP A 84 -19.91 -3.24 -6.92
C TRP A 84 -20.03 -2.46 -5.61
N ASN A 85 -19.26 -2.80 -4.61
CA ASN A 85 -19.42 -2.24 -3.26
C ASN A 85 -19.05 -0.75 -3.19
N ASP A 86 -18.03 -0.31 -3.91
CA ASP A 86 -17.48 1.02 -3.78
C ASP A 86 -17.47 1.73 -5.15
N GLY A 87 -17.67 3.06 -5.17
CA GLY A 87 -17.51 3.89 -6.35
C GLY A 87 -18.47 3.63 -7.50
N LEU A 88 -19.71 3.20 -7.25
CA LEU A 88 -20.67 2.68 -8.24
C LEU A 88 -20.18 1.39 -8.94
N GLY A 89 -19.01 0.91 -8.57
CA GLY A 89 -18.26 -0.21 -9.12
C GLY A 89 -16.80 0.16 -9.32
N GLN A 90 -15.88 -0.73 -8.93
CA GLN A 90 -14.45 -0.50 -9.06
C GLN A 90 -13.70 -1.72 -9.59
N GLU A 91 -12.56 -1.45 -10.24
CA GLU A 91 -11.60 -2.44 -10.70
C GLU A 91 -10.87 -3.06 -9.50
N TYR A 92 -11.56 -4.00 -8.79
CA TYR A 92 -11.09 -4.55 -7.51
C TYR A 92 -9.75 -5.28 -7.62
N TYR A 93 -9.36 -5.72 -8.83
CA TYR A 93 -8.09 -6.43 -9.02
C TYR A 93 -6.86 -5.59 -8.63
N ALA A 94 -6.88 -4.29 -8.93
CA ALA A 94 -5.82 -3.38 -8.51
C ALA A 94 -5.87 -3.07 -7.01
N ALA A 95 -7.07 -2.94 -6.43
CA ALA A 95 -7.24 -2.81 -4.98
C ALA A 95 -6.76 -4.07 -4.23
N TYR A 96 -7.10 -5.26 -4.75
CA TYR A 96 -6.56 -6.53 -4.24
C TYR A 96 -5.03 -6.55 -4.29
N ALA A 97 -4.42 -6.19 -5.43
CA ALA A 97 -2.97 -6.14 -5.60
C ALA A 97 -2.27 -5.16 -4.64
N ASN A 98 -2.94 -4.05 -4.29
CA ASN A 98 -2.40 -3.05 -3.38
C ASN A 98 -2.59 -3.39 -1.90
N TYR A 99 -3.78 -3.89 -1.50
CA TYR A 99 -4.17 -3.98 -0.09
C TYR A 99 -4.22 -5.40 0.46
N ALA A 100 -4.56 -6.40 -0.36
CA ALA A 100 -4.93 -7.73 0.13
C ALA A 100 -4.10 -8.90 -0.42
N ALA A 101 -3.18 -8.68 -1.37
CA ALA A 101 -2.46 -9.75 -2.06
C ALA A 101 -1.35 -10.42 -1.24
N SER A 102 -1.08 -9.98 0.00
CA SER A 102 -0.14 -10.66 0.89
C SER A 102 -0.57 -12.12 1.12
N PRO A 103 0.36 -13.10 0.96
CA PRO A 103 0.05 -14.51 1.26
C PRO A 103 -0.43 -14.74 2.69
N LEU A 104 -0.02 -13.90 3.64
CA LEU A 104 -0.47 -14.00 5.04
C LEU A 104 -1.94 -13.63 5.19
N ASN A 105 -2.52 -12.89 4.26
CA ASN A 105 -3.92 -12.51 4.31
C ASN A 105 -4.88 -13.67 4.04
N ILE A 106 -4.39 -14.81 3.54
CA ILE A 106 -5.20 -16.03 3.43
C ILE A 106 -5.73 -16.49 4.79
N PHE A 107 -5.01 -16.20 5.86
CA PHE A 107 -5.46 -16.52 7.21
C PHE A 107 -6.64 -15.66 7.68
N SER A 108 -6.92 -14.52 7.01
CA SER A 108 -8.12 -13.71 7.29
C SER A 108 -9.43 -14.47 7.06
N LEU A 109 -9.40 -15.51 6.22
CA LEU A 109 -10.56 -16.36 5.92
C LEU A 109 -11.12 -17.05 7.18
N PHE A 110 -10.29 -17.27 8.20
CA PHE A 110 -10.71 -17.87 9.48
C PHE A 110 -11.32 -16.86 10.46
N PHE A 111 -11.33 -15.58 10.12
CA PHE A 111 -11.86 -14.51 10.96
C PHE A 111 -13.13 -13.93 10.34
N THR A 112 -14.02 -13.41 11.16
CA THR A 112 -15.20 -12.67 10.71
C THR A 112 -14.84 -11.20 10.52
N ALA A 113 -15.70 -10.44 9.82
CA ALA A 113 -15.50 -8.99 9.69
C ALA A 113 -15.37 -8.32 11.08
N LYS A 114 -16.19 -8.76 12.07
CA LYS A 114 -16.12 -8.28 13.46
C LYS A 114 -14.75 -8.52 14.12
N THR A 115 -14.11 -9.65 13.84
CA THR A 115 -12.82 -10.05 14.43
C THR A 115 -11.62 -9.71 13.56
N MET A 116 -11.84 -9.07 12.41
CA MET A 116 -10.78 -8.66 11.50
C MET A 116 -9.71 -7.77 12.14
N PRO A 117 -10.05 -6.78 13.01
CA PRO A 117 -9.03 -6.00 13.71
C PRO A 117 -8.09 -6.85 14.59
N VAL A 118 -8.61 -7.93 15.18
CA VAL A 118 -7.81 -8.88 15.99
C VAL A 118 -6.85 -9.68 15.08
N PHE A 119 -7.34 -10.15 13.93
CA PHE A 119 -6.48 -10.79 12.92
C PHE A 119 -5.33 -9.86 12.50
N ILE A 120 -5.65 -8.60 12.17
CA ILE A 120 -4.65 -7.61 11.74
C ILE A 120 -3.59 -7.39 12.84
N MET A 121 -4.01 -7.32 14.10
CA MET A 121 -3.09 -7.21 15.24
C MET A 121 -2.14 -8.41 15.31
N PHE A 122 -2.66 -9.64 15.27
CA PHE A 122 -1.83 -10.84 15.35
C PHE A 122 -0.90 -11.01 14.14
N VAL A 123 -1.36 -10.73 12.92
CA VAL A 123 -0.50 -10.83 11.73
C VAL A 123 0.60 -9.78 11.74
N THR A 124 0.36 -8.61 12.34
CA THR A 124 1.39 -7.58 12.54
C THR A 124 2.47 -8.05 13.51
N CYS A 125 2.09 -8.64 14.64
CA CYS A 125 3.03 -9.27 15.57
C CYS A 125 3.82 -10.41 14.91
N PHE A 126 3.14 -11.25 14.13
CA PHE A 126 3.74 -12.37 13.40
C PHE A 126 4.78 -11.88 12.37
N ARG A 127 4.50 -10.78 11.65
CA ARG A 127 5.43 -10.15 10.71
C ARG A 127 6.68 -9.64 11.40
N ALA A 128 6.58 -9.04 12.59
CA ALA A 128 7.75 -8.62 13.39
C ALA A 128 8.65 -9.83 13.73
N GLY A 129 8.04 -10.95 14.16
CA GLY A 129 8.77 -12.20 14.40
C GLY A 129 9.46 -12.76 13.17
N LEU A 130 8.77 -12.80 12.02
CA LEU A 130 9.34 -13.26 10.74
C LEU A 130 10.49 -12.37 10.25
N ALA A 131 10.34 -11.04 10.34
CA ALA A 131 11.38 -10.09 9.93
C ALA A 131 12.69 -10.34 10.70
N SER A 132 12.59 -10.52 12.02
CA SER A 132 13.74 -10.87 12.85
C SER A 132 14.33 -12.24 12.49
N THR A 133 13.48 -13.24 12.31
CA THR A 133 13.94 -14.60 11.96
C THR A 133 14.70 -14.63 10.62
N PHE A 134 14.19 -13.96 9.60
CA PHE A 134 14.86 -13.90 8.29
C PHE A 134 16.13 -13.04 8.35
N MET A 135 16.14 -11.99 9.16
CA MET A 135 17.35 -11.20 9.39
C MET A 135 18.41 -12.01 10.16
N LEU A 136 18.02 -12.83 11.14
CA LEU A 136 18.89 -13.79 11.81
C LEU A 136 19.59 -14.72 10.81
N MET A 137 18.81 -15.29 9.88
CA MET A 137 19.34 -16.17 8.83
C MET A 137 20.34 -15.44 7.92
N PHE A 138 20.05 -14.21 7.52
CA PHE A 138 20.94 -13.39 6.68
C PHE A 138 22.23 -13.02 7.42
N LEU A 139 22.13 -12.54 8.67
CA LEU A 139 23.30 -12.16 9.47
C LEU A 139 24.20 -13.36 9.75
N SER A 140 23.62 -14.49 10.15
CA SER A 140 24.35 -15.73 10.41
C SER A 140 25.07 -16.24 9.15
N ALA A 141 24.44 -16.16 7.97
CA ALA A 141 25.08 -16.54 6.72
C ALA A 141 26.33 -15.68 6.40
N ASN A 142 26.37 -14.43 6.89
CA ASN A 142 27.50 -13.52 6.73
C ASN A 142 28.54 -13.63 7.87
N ASP A 143 28.33 -14.51 8.85
CA ASP A 143 29.25 -14.77 9.97
C ASP A 143 29.51 -16.28 10.15
N ASN A 144 29.89 -16.96 9.09
CA ASN A 144 30.23 -18.39 9.09
C ASN A 144 29.18 -19.29 9.74
N LYS A 145 27.90 -18.98 9.57
CA LYS A 145 26.73 -19.66 10.16
C LYS A 145 26.72 -19.63 11.70
N ARG A 146 27.38 -18.68 12.31
CA ARG A 146 27.34 -18.47 13.76
C ARG A 146 26.00 -17.87 14.16
N ILE A 147 25.34 -18.49 15.14
CA ILE A 147 24.09 -18.05 15.75
C ILE A 147 24.30 -17.97 17.26
N ASP A 148 24.22 -16.77 17.82
CA ASP A 148 24.35 -16.47 19.23
C ASP A 148 23.46 -15.29 19.63
N ASN A 149 23.48 -14.87 20.89
CA ASN A 149 22.63 -13.79 21.41
C ASN A 149 22.86 -12.47 20.69
N ILE A 150 24.10 -12.18 20.25
CA ILE A 150 24.40 -10.98 19.45
C ILE A 150 23.69 -11.05 18.08
N THR A 151 23.67 -12.22 17.43
CA THR A 151 22.94 -12.38 16.17
C THR A 151 21.43 -12.16 16.38
N VAL A 152 20.87 -12.71 17.48
CA VAL A 152 19.46 -12.55 17.84
C VAL A 152 19.10 -11.08 18.08
N VAL A 153 19.87 -10.36 18.89
CA VAL A 153 19.52 -8.98 19.24
C VAL A 153 19.65 -8.03 18.05
N PHE A 154 20.66 -8.23 17.17
CA PHE A 154 20.77 -7.43 15.95
C PHE A 154 19.65 -7.74 14.94
N SER A 155 19.20 -9.00 14.86
CA SER A 155 18.06 -9.32 14.03
C SER A 155 16.76 -8.69 14.55
N SER A 156 16.59 -8.66 15.87
CA SER A 156 15.46 -8.01 16.53
C SER A 156 15.48 -6.49 16.35
N SER A 157 16.68 -5.86 16.35
CA SER A 157 16.83 -4.43 16.06
C SER A 157 16.32 -4.04 14.66
N TYR A 158 16.48 -4.93 13.68
CA TYR A 158 15.90 -4.73 12.37
C TYR A 158 14.36 -4.81 12.40
N ALA A 159 13.83 -5.83 13.04
CA ALA A 159 12.38 -6.08 13.11
C ALA A 159 11.63 -4.99 13.89
N LEU A 160 12.27 -4.38 14.88
CA LEU A 160 11.73 -3.30 15.71
C LEU A 160 12.33 -1.93 15.34
N CYS A 161 12.78 -1.77 14.09
CA CYS A 161 13.28 -0.48 13.61
C CYS A 161 12.18 0.59 13.59
N GLY A 162 12.60 1.86 13.56
CA GLY A 162 11.71 3.01 13.58
C GLY A 162 10.62 2.95 12.53
N TRP A 163 10.94 2.43 11.34
CA TRP A 163 9.94 2.23 10.29
C TRP A 163 8.81 1.31 10.75
N PHE A 164 9.14 0.13 11.27
CA PHE A 164 8.14 -0.87 11.64
C PHE A 164 7.25 -0.39 12.79
N ILE A 165 7.84 0.17 13.85
CA ILE A 165 7.09 0.63 15.04
C ILE A 165 6.30 1.92 14.82
N SER A 166 6.55 2.66 13.71
CA SER A 166 5.79 3.86 13.32
C SER A 166 4.78 3.57 12.21
N PHE A 167 5.08 2.67 11.28
CA PHE A 167 4.28 2.39 10.09
C PHE A 167 3.58 1.01 10.09
N PHE A 168 3.52 0.33 11.24
CA PHE A 168 2.87 -1.00 11.39
C PHE A 168 1.43 -1.03 10.87
N TRP A 169 0.73 0.09 10.89
CA TRP A 169 -0.64 0.22 10.40
C TRP A 169 -0.75 0.19 8.86
N ASN A 170 0.34 0.42 8.14
CA ASN A 170 0.43 0.19 6.69
C ASN A 170 0.71 -1.29 6.42
N ILE A 171 -0.26 -2.14 6.75
CA ILE A 171 -0.11 -3.60 6.77
C ILE A 171 0.36 -4.19 5.44
N MET A 172 0.01 -3.56 4.33
CA MET A 172 0.38 -4.01 2.98
C MET A 172 1.87 -3.84 2.65
N TRP A 173 2.59 -2.93 3.35
CA TRP A 173 4.03 -2.71 3.12
C TRP A 173 4.91 -3.53 4.07
N CYS A 174 4.36 -4.03 5.18
CA CYS A 174 5.13 -4.78 6.20
C CYS A 174 5.81 -6.03 5.63
N ASP A 175 5.23 -6.66 4.60
CA ASP A 175 5.82 -7.85 3.97
C ASP A 175 7.15 -7.54 3.27
N ALA A 176 7.37 -6.32 2.79
CA ALA A 176 8.65 -5.90 2.23
C ALA A 176 9.76 -5.89 3.30
N VAL A 177 9.45 -5.44 4.51
CA VAL A 177 10.38 -5.50 5.65
C VAL A 177 10.70 -6.96 6.00
N VAL A 178 9.68 -7.82 6.03
CA VAL A 178 9.85 -9.27 6.30
C VAL A 178 10.74 -9.92 5.26
N LEU A 179 10.51 -9.67 3.98
CA LEU A 179 11.13 -10.41 2.88
C LEU A 179 12.51 -9.87 2.47
N LEU A 180 12.84 -8.60 2.75
CA LEU A 180 14.13 -8.02 2.39
C LEU A 180 15.35 -8.84 2.85
N PRO A 181 15.45 -9.29 4.13
CA PRO A 181 16.59 -10.12 4.55
C PRO A 181 16.62 -11.48 3.84
N LEU A 182 15.46 -12.04 3.51
CA LEU A 182 15.37 -13.31 2.80
C LEU A 182 15.80 -13.18 1.33
N ILE A 183 15.44 -12.07 0.68
CA ILE A 183 15.90 -11.70 -0.67
C ILE A 183 17.42 -11.50 -0.66
N ALA A 184 17.96 -10.79 0.34
CA ALA A 184 19.40 -10.59 0.49
C ALA A 184 20.15 -11.91 0.73
N LEU A 185 19.57 -12.84 1.50
CA LEU A 185 20.10 -14.20 1.66
C LEU A 185 20.04 -14.99 0.35
N GLY A 186 18.95 -14.85 -0.40
CA GLY A 186 18.79 -15.42 -1.74
C GLY A 186 19.85 -14.89 -2.71
N LEU A 187 20.10 -13.57 -2.70
CA LEU A 187 21.16 -12.92 -3.47
C LEU A 187 22.54 -13.50 -3.11
N ARG A 188 22.83 -13.67 -1.80
CA ARG A 188 24.10 -14.30 -1.37
C ARG A 188 24.27 -15.69 -1.99
N LYS A 189 23.22 -16.54 -1.92
CA LYS A 189 23.26 -17.89 -2.52
C LYS A 189 23.39 -17.86 -4.04
N LEU A 190 22.75 -16.90 -4.70
CA LEU A 190 22.84 -16.68 -6.14
C LEU A 190 24.27 -16.32 -6.56
N LEU A 191 24.91 -15.41 -5.81
CA LEU A 191 26.26 -14.91 -6.13
C LEU A 191 27.37 -15.91 -5.81
N LEU A 192 27.28 -16.65 -4.68
CA LEU A 192 28.34 -17.53 -4.19
C LEU A 192 28.12 -18.99 -4.55
N GLU A 193 26.88 -19.47 -4.53
CA GLU A 193 26.53 -20.87 -4.68
C GLU A 193 25.86 -21.18 -6.03
N HIS A 194 25.57 -20.14 -6.84
CA HIS A 194 24.82 -20.22 -8.10
C HIS A 194 23.44 -20.90 -7.91
N LYS A 195 22.78 -20.65 -6.76
CA LYS A 195 21.43 -21.16 -6.45
C LYS A 195 20.41 -20.06 -6.65
N TYR A 196 19.51 -20.24 -7.60
CA TYR A 196 18.56 -19.24 -8.08
C TYR A 196 17.28 -19.17 -7.24
N GLY A 197 16.74 -20.33 -6.80
CA GLY A 197 15.36 -20.46 -6.32
C GLY A 197 14.99 -19.52 -5.18
N LEU A 198 15.82 -19.39 -4.11
CA LEU A 198 15.48 -18.55 -2.97
C LEU A 198 15.34 -17.07 -3.35
N TYR A 199 16.25 -16.56 -4.20
CA TYR A 199 16.20 -15.18 -4.67
C TYR A 199 14.94 -14.91 -5.51
N ILE A 200 14.68 -15.76 -6.51
CA ILE A 200 13.53 -15.61 -7.40
C ILE A 200 12.22 -15.69 -6.61
N VAL A 201 12.05 -16.72 -5.80
CA VAL A 201 10.79 -16.94 -5.07
C VAL A 201 10.53 -15.83 -4.03
N SER A 202 11.54 -15.45 -3.24
CA SER A 202 11.35 -14.39 -2.23
C SER A 202 11.08 -13.03 -2.85
N LEU A 203 11.71 -12.68 -3.97
CA LEU A 203 11.45 -11.44 -4.69
C LEU A 203 10.08 -11.46 -5.38
N ALA A 204 9.69 -12.57 -6.00
CA ALA A 204 8.36 -12.74 -6.60
C ALA A 204 7.25 -12.59 -5.56
N ILE A 205 7.39 -13.26 -4.40
CA ILE A 205 6.42 -13.12 -3.29
C ILE A 205 6.35 -11.66 -2.82
N ALA A 206 7.47 -10.96 -2.73
CA ALA A 206 7.48 -9.56 -2.30
C ALA A 206 6.74 -8.65 -3.30
N ILE A 207 6.93 -8.86 -4.61
CA ILE A 207 6.23 -8.11 -5.66
C ILE A 207 4.72 -8.42 -5.64
N VAL A 208 4.34 -9.71 -5.47
CA VAL A 208 2.93 -10.12 -5.38
C VAL A 208 2.28 -9.58 -4.12
N SER A 209 2.96 -9.60 -2.97
CA SER A 209 2.41 -9.12 -1.70
C SER A 209 2.00 -7.65 -1.74
N ASN A 210 2.79 -6.83 -2.42
CA ASN A 210 2.49 -5.44 -2.74
C ASN A 210 3.44 -4.96 -3.84
N TYR A 211 2.91 -4.63 -5.00
CA TYR A 211 3.70 -4.19 -6.16
C TYR A 211 4.51 -2.92 -5.87
N TYR A 212 3.95 -1.99 -5.08
CA TYR A 212 4.57 -0.71 -4.77
C TYR A 212 5.78 -0.87 -3.83
N ALA A 213 5.64 -1.59 -2.73
CA ALA A 213 6.78 -1.91 -1.85
C ALA A 213 7.78 -2.86 -2.54
N GLY A 214 7.30 -3.75 -3.42
CA GLY A 214 8.13 -4.57 -4.30
C GLY A 214 9.03 -3.75 -5.21
N TYR A 215 8.55 -2.62 -5.71
CA TYR A 215 9.35 -1.68 -6.51
C TYR A 215 10.52 -1.10 -5.69
N PHE A 216 10.32 -0.72 -4.43
CA PHE A 216 11.42 -0.28 -3.55
C PHE A 216 12.49 -1.36 -3.40
N LEU A 217 12.05 -2.61 -3.20
CA LEU A 217 12.99 -3.74 -3.10
C LEU A 217 13.77 -3.96 -4.40
N CYS A 218 13.13 -3.85 -5.56
CA CYS A 218 13.81 -3.97 -6.85
C CYS A 218 14.86 -2.88 -7.03
N LEU A 219 14.54 -1.62 -6.78
CA LEU A 219 15.50 -0.50 -6.84
C LEU A 219 16.64 -0.70 -5.85
N PHE A 220 16.33 -1.08 -4.61
CA PHE A 220 17.35 -1.33 -3.62
C PHE A 220 18.28 -2.48 -4.03
N MET A 221 17.75 -3.57 -4.58
CA MET A 221 18.58 -4.68 -5.04
C MET A 221 19.54 -4.28 -6.19
N VAL A 222 19.13 -3.37 -7.07
CA VAL A 222 20.02 -2.81 -8.12
C VAL A 222 21.19 -2.07 -7.51
N LEU A 223 21.00 -1.35 -6.40
CA LEU A 223 22.07 -0.65 -5.66
C LEU A 223 22.88 -1.60 -4.77
N PHE A 224 22.20 -2.51 -4.07
CA PHE A 224 22.81 -3.39 -3.08
C PHE A 224 23.60 -4.54 -3.70
N ALA A 225 23.12 -5.16 -4.79
CA ALA A 225 23.78 -6.33 -5.37
C ALA A 225 25.24 -6.08 -5.83
N PRO A 226 25.57 -5.02 -6.59
CA PRO A 226 26.95 -4.73 -6.95
C PRO A 226 27.80 -4.36 -5.73
N ALA A 227 27.26 -3.59 -4.77
CA ALA A 227 27.95 -3.24 -3.55
C ALA A 227 28.28 -4.49 -2.72
N TYR A 228 27.32 -5.37 -2.55
CA TYR A 228 27.45 -6.61 -1.81
C TYR A 228 28.43 -7.59 -2.49
N TYR A 229 28.35 -7.73 -3.83
CA TYR A 229 29.28 -8.51 -4.63
C TYR A 229 30.74 -8.07 -4.42
N LEU A 230 31.02 -6.77 -4.54
CA LEU A 230 32.35 -6.20 -4.35
C LEU A 230 32.90 -6.44 -2.94
N CYS A 231 32.04 -6.54 -1.93
CA CYS A 231 32.42 -6.84 -0.56
C CYS A 231 32.65 -8.33 -0.33
N LEU A 232 31.77 -9.21 -0.85
CA LEU A 232 31.90 -10.67 -0.69
C LEU A 232 33.18 -11.23 -1.29
N PHE A 233 33.52 -10.86 -2.50
CA PHE A 233 34.73 -11.33 -3.21
C PHE A 233 36.04 -10.95 -2.55
N SER A 234 35.99 -10.17 -1.50
CA SER A 234 37.18 -9.77 -0.74
C SER A 234 37.38 -10.58 0.52
N CYS A 235 36.33 -11.20 1.03
CA CYS A 235 36.33 -11.91 2.32
C CYS A 235 36.19 -13.43 2.15
N GLU A 236 35.54 -13.90 1.12
CA GLU A 236 35.34 -15.31 0.85
C GLU A 236 35.77 -15.62 -0.59
N LYS A 237 36.57 -16.67 -0.78
CA LYS A 237 36.85 -17.20 -2.10
C LYS A 237 35.72 -18.15 -2.49
N PRO A 238 35.02 -17.91 -3.64
CA PRO A 238 34.12 -18.93 -4.18
C PRO A 238 34.91 -20.22 -4.46
N LYS A 239 34.30 -21.38 -4.23
CA LYS A 239 34.92 -22.68 -4.58
C LYS A 239 35.21 -22.67 -6.09
N GLY A 240 36.49 -22.73 -6.45
CA GLY A 240 36.91 -22.84 -7.84
C GLY A 240 37.27 -21.50 -8.55
N ASP A 241 37.33 -20.37 -7.85
CA ASP A 241 37.70 -19.10 -8.43
C ASP A 241 39.19 -18.77 -8.18
N PRO A 242 39.96 -18.35 -9.19
CA PRO A 242 41.40 -18.01 -9.05
C PRO A 242 41.69 -16.78 -8.17
N GLY A 243 40.70 -16.27 -7.45
CA GLY A 243 40.90 -15.27 -6.39
C GLY A 243 41.19 -13.85 -6.88
N ARG A 244 41.00 -13.55 -8.14
CA ARG A 244 41.03 -12.18 -8.69
C ARG A 244 39.64 -11.76 -9.17
N LEU A 245 39.18 -10.61 -8.68
CA LEU A 245 38.06 -9.88 -9.28
C LEU A 245 38.40 -9.58 -10.72
N CYS A 246 37.83 -10.37 -11.65
CA CYS A 246 37.98 -10.15 -13.07
C CYS A 246 36.64 -9.60 -13.61
N PHE A 247 36.74 -8.77 -14.63
CA PHE A 247 35.56 -8.19 -15.28
C PHE A 247 34.57 -9.27 -15.75
N LYS A 248 35.07 -10.41 -16.25
CA LYS A 248 34.26 -11.56 -16.69
C LYS A 248 33.40 -12.15 -15.55
N THR A 249 33.95 -12.31 -14.34
CA THR A 249 33.21 -12.85 -13.18
C THR A 249 32.16 -11.88 -12.68
N PHE A 250 32.41 -10.57 -12.75
CA PHE A 250 31.44 -9.53 -12.42
C PHE A 250 30.27 -9.54 -13.41
N ILE A 251 30.54 -9.57 -14.73
CA ILE A 251 29.50 -9.64 -15.75
C ILE A 251 28.67 -10.92 -15.59
N GLY A 252 29.28 -12.08 -15.37
CA GLY A 252 28.55 -13.32 -15.10
C GLY A 252 27.62 -13.24 -13.88
N ALA A 253 28.05 -12.56 -12.81
CA ALA A 253 27.21 -12.31 -11.64
C ALA A 253 26.06 -11.34 -11.95
N ALA A 254 26.34 -10.28 -12.71
CA ALA A 254 25.35 -9.29 -13.14
C ALA A 254 24.27 -9.92 -14.03
N VAL A 255 24.66 -10.77 -14.99
CA VAL A 255 23.72 -11.49 -15.84
C VAL A 255 22.84 -12.43 -15.03
N ARG A 256 23.42 -13.23 -14.11
CA ARG A 256 22.61 -14.08 -13.21
C ARG A 256 21.62 -13.29 -12.35
N PHE A 257 22.06 -12.15 -11.82
CA PHE A 257 21.22 -11.26 -11.06
C PHE A 257 20.06 -10.71 -11.90
N ALA A 258 20.37 -10.13 -13.07
CA ALA A 258 19.36 -9.58 -13.97
C ALA A 258 18.34 -10.64 -14.42
N PHE A 259 18.83 -11.79 -14.88
CA PHE A 259 18.00 -12.91 -15.29
C PHE A 259 17.04 -13.38 -14.16
N SER A 260 17.59 -13.58 -12.95
CA SER A 260 16.77 -13.99 -11.81
C SER A 260 15.73 -12.94 -11.41
N SER A 261 16.08 -11.65 -11.52
CA SER A 261 15.16 -10.54 -11.20
C SER A 261 14.04 -10.44 -12.25
N ILE A 262 14.35 -10.61 -13.53
CA ILE A 262 13.37 -10.65 -14.61
C ILE A 262 12.42 -11.85 -14.45
N LEU A 263 12.92 -13.03 -14.09
CA LEU A 263 12.06 -14.19 -13.82
C LEU A 263 11.14 -13.97 -12.59
N ALA A 264 11.65 -13.33 -11.54
CA ALA A 264 10.83 -12.98 -10.37
C ALA A 264 9.72 -12.00 -10.75
N ALA A 265 10.04 -10.94 -11.49
CA ALA A 265 9.06 -9.99 -11.99
C ALA A 265 8.07 -10.64 -12.97
N GLY A 266 8.55 -11.49 -13.89
CA GLY A 266 7.71 -12.20 -14.83
C GLY A 266 6.74 -13.17 -14.15
N THR A 267 7.13 -13.83 -13.06
CA THR A 267 6.25 -14.71 -12.28
C THR A 267 5.06 -13.94 -11.68
N SER A 268 5.23 -12.68 -11.37
CA SER A 268 4.17 -11.81 -10.81
C SER A 268 3.36 -11.06 -11.88
N ALA A 269 3.64 -11.27 -13.19
CA ALA A 269 3.06 -10.47 -14.27
C ALA A 269 1.52 -10.61 -14.38
N ALA A 270 0.95 -11.76 -14.02
CA ALA A 270 -0.50 -11.96 -13.98
C ALA A 270 -1.20 -10.95 -13.07
N LEU A 271 -0.52 -10.50 -11.99
CA LEU A 271 -1.02 -9.46 -11.08
C LEU A 271 -0.55 -8.07 -11.49
N THR A 272 0.74 -7.91 -11.80
CA THR A 272 1.34 -6.58 -11.96
C THR A 272 1.02 -5.91 -13.30
N VAL A 273 0.85 -6.66 -14.40
CA VAL A 273 0.53 -6.07 -15.71
C VAL A 273 -0.87 -5.44 -15.73
N PRO A 274 -1.95 -6.15 -15.33
CA PRO A 274 -3.27 -5.52 -15.25
C PRO A 274 -3.29 -4.34 -14.26
N THR A 275 -2.68 -4.51 -13.08
CA THR A 275 -2.60 -3.45 -12.07
C THR A 275 -1.92 -2.20 -12.63
N TYR A 276 -0.83 -2.33 -13.37
CA TYR A 276 -0.15 -1.19 -14.00
C TYR A 276 -1.05 -0.47 -15.03
N LEU A 277 -1.81 -1.21 -15.82
CA LEU A 277 -2.73 -0.61 -16.80
C LEU A 277 -3.86 0.16 -16.10
N ILE A 278 -4.44 -0.40 -15.03
CA ILE A 278 -5.46 0.29 -14.21
C ILE A 278 -4.88 1.55 -13.57
N LEU A 279 -3.68 1.48 -13.00
CA LEU A 279 -3.03 2.62 -12.32
C LEU A 279 -2.74 3.81 -13.24
N LYS A 280 -2.64 3.62 -14.56
CA LYS A 280 -2.49 4.74 -15.51
C LYS A 280 -3.65 5.74 -15.46
N ASN A 281 -4.82 5.29 -15.03
CA ASN A 281 -6.04 6.10 -14.94
C ASN A 281 -6.30 6.62 -13.51
N CYS A 282 -5.34 6.38 -12.60
CA CYS A 282 -5.37 6.86 -11.23
C CYS A 282 -4.46 8.07 -11.06
N SER A 283 -4.71 8.90 -10.04
CA SER A 283 -3.94 10.10 -9.73
C SER A 283 -2.44 9.86 -9.50
N ALA A 284 -2.06 8.63 -9.14
CA ALA A 284 -0.67 8.27 -8.83
C ALA A 284 0.30 8.29 -10.02
N THR A 285 -0.15 8.56 -11.25
CA THR A 285 0.69 8.52 -12.46
C THR A 285 0.74 9.83 -13.25
N GLY A 286 0.04 10.87 -12.79
CA GLY A 286 -0.09 12.16 -13.48
C GLY A 286 1.03 13.17 -13.21
N ASP A 287 1.94 12.91 -12.28
CA ASP A 287 2.95 13.88 -11.88
C ASP A 287 4.08 14.02 -12.92
N THR A 288 4.46 15.28 -13.19
CA THR A 288 5.63 15.61 -14.01
C THR A 288 6.82 15.98 -13.13
N LEU A 289 8.00 15.40 -13.45
CA LEU A 289 9.23 15.74 -12.74
C LEU A 289 9.61 17.20 -13.01
N LYS A 290 9.52 18.05 -11.98
CA LYS A 290 10.25 19.32 -11.95
C LYS A 290 11.52 19.05 -11.13
N PRO A 291 12.72 19.05 -11.74
CA PRO A 291 13.98 18.78 -11.04
C PRO A 291 14.14 19.77 -9.89
N ASP A 292 14.14 19.26 -8.68
CA ASP A 292 14.40 20.01 -7.46
C ASP A 292 15.46 19.26 -6.66
N TYR A 293 16.66 19.79 -6.66
CA TYR A 293 17.82 19.21 -5.98
C TYR A 293 17.98 19.73 -4.55
N SER A 294 17.02 20.49 -4.03
CA SER A 294 17.03 20.95 -2.65
C SER A 294 16.98 19.79 -1.67
N LEU A 295 17.68 19.93 -0.57
CA LEU A 295 17.57 19.02 0.56
C LEU A 295 16.35 19.43 1.40
N GLN A 296 15.42 18.51 1.57
CA GLN A 296 14.19 18.74 2.34
C GLN A 296 14.45 18.77 3.85
N ASN A 297 15.51 18.11 4.31
CA ASN A 297 15.91 18.04 5.71
C ASN A 297 17.41 18.31 5.84
N ASN A 298 17.82 18.95 6.91
CA ASN A 298 19.22 19.12 7.21
C ASN A 298 19.82 17.84 7.80
N LEU A 299 21.13 17.68 7.68
CA LEU A 299 21.87 16.51 8.19
C LEU A 299 21.72 16.34 9.69
N PHE A 300 21.63 17.45 10.41
CA PHE A 300 21.55 17.46 11.86
C PHE A 300 20.23 16.86 12.36
N ASP A 301 19.12 17.28 11.78
CA ASP A 301 17.80 16.75 12.11
C ASP A 301 17.63 15.30 11.67
N PHE A 302 18.26 14.90 10.55
CA PHE A 302 18.26 13.51 10.13
C PHE A 302 18.93 12.58 11.18
N PHE A 303 20.05 13.02 11.77
CA PHE A 303 20.67 12.24 12.84
C PHE A 303 19.81 12.21 14.11
N GLY A 304 18.98 13.23 14.36
CA GLY A 304 17.97 13.19 15.42
C GLY A 304 16.99 12.03 15.30
N ARG A 305 16.68 11.61 14.05
CA ARG A 305 15.81 10.45 13.77
C ARG A 305 16.38 9.09 14.17
N LEU A 306 17.65 9.04 14.57
CA LEU A 306 18.30 7.85 15.11
C LEU A 306 18.17 7.73 16.63
N MET A 307 17.57 8.71 17.31
CA MET A 307 17.34 8.70 18.77
C MET A 307 16.31 7.62 19.15
N VAL A 308 16.41 7.17 20.40
CA VAL A 308 15.44 6.23 20.99
C VAL A 308 14.08 6.88 21.05
N ALA A 309 13.08 6.17 20.57
CA ALA A 309 11.70 6.65 20.52
C ALA A 309 11.56 8.05 19.86
N ALA A 310 12.38 8.32 18.82
CA ALA A 310 12.17 9.50 17.98
C ALA A 310 10.69 9.59 17.57
N ASN A 311 10.13 10.80 17.55
CA ASN A 311 8.70 11.00 17.27
C ASN A 311 8.31 10.32 15.97
N PRO A 312 7.30 9.43 15.97
CA PRO A 312 6.95 8.72 14.76
C PRO A 312 6.46 9.69 13.69
N ASN A 313 7.05 9.61 12.51
CA ASN A 313 6.46 10.21 11.33
C ASN A 313 5.27 9.34 10.92
N ILE A 314 4.06 9.91 10.91
CA ILE A 314 2.83 9.19 10.58
C ILE A 314 2.27 9.67 9.26
N ARG A 315 2.01 10.98 9.10
CA ARG A 315 1.51 11.59 7.86
C ARG A 315 2.56 12.46 7.16
N ASP A 316 3.29 13.24 7.95
CA ASP A 316 4.29 14.20 7.48
C ASP A 316 5.54 14.11 8.37
N GLY A 317 6.63 14.69 7.95
CA GLY A 317 7.87 14.76 8.72
C GLY A 317 9.04 14.03 8.05
N MET A 318 10.04 13.61 8.84
CA MET A 318 11.28 12.99 8.36
C MET A 318 11.23 11.45 8.43
N ALA A 319 12.21 10.80 7.79
CA ALA A 319 12.30 9.35 7.72
C ALA A 319 12.38 8.66 9.09
N ASN A 320 11.69 7.53 9.28
CA ASN A 320 11.75 6.70 10.48
C ASN A 320 12.91 5.69 10.36
N VAL A 321 14.11 6.04 10.85
CA VAL A 321 15.35 5.26 10.64
C VAL A 321 15.99 4.72 11.93
N TYR A 322 15.39 4.92 13.11
CA TYR A 322 15.87 4.33 14.36
C TYR A 322 16.14 2.83 14.22
N SER A 323 17.25 2.36 14.77
CA SER A 323 17.65 0.95 14.68
C SER A 323 18.39 0.46 15.93
N GLY A 324 18.48 1.30 16.99
CA GLY A 324 19.17 1.01 18.23
C GLY A 324 20.47 1.82 18.42
N ILE A 325 20.72 2.28 19.64
CA ILE A 325 21.85 3.15 19.97
C ILE A 325 23.21 2.47 19.75
N VAL A 326 23.31 1.19 20.06
CA VAL A 326 24.55 0.43 19.79
C VAL A 326 24.90 0.49 18.30
N ILE A 327 23.91 0.39 17.43
CA ILE A 327 24.12 0.44 15.98
C ILE A 327 24.62 1.81 15.56
N VAL A 328 24.07 2.89 16.12
CA VAL A 328 24.55 4.26 15.89
C VAL A 328 26.02 4.41 16.30
N LEU A 329 26.40 3.89 17.49
CA LEU A 329 27.79 3.89 17.96
C LEU A 329 28.71 3.08 17.05
N LEU A 330 28.26 1.97 16.51
CA LEU A 330 29.05 1.07 15.66
C LEU A 330 29.28 1.62 14.25
N LEU A 331 28.43 2.53 13.77
CA LEU A 331 28.53 3.08 12.42
C LEU A 331 29.86 3.83 12.18
N PRO A 332 30.27 4.85 12.95
CA PRO A 332 31.57 5.47 12.79
C PRO A 332 32.73 4.50 13.04
N LEU A 333 32.57 3.57 13.96
CA LEU A 333 33.59 2.55 14.27
C LEU A 333 33.84 1.60 13.09
N PHE A 334 32.87 1.34 12.21
CA PHE A 334 33.07 0.59 10.97
C PHE A 334 34.18 1.20 10.11
N PHE A 335 34.16 2.50 9.95
CA PHE A 335 35.15 3.22 9.16
C PHE A 335 36.52 3.27 9.81
N MET A 336 36.62 2.99 11.11
CA MET A 336 37.87 2.94 11.88
C MET A 336 38.49 1.52 11.95
N LEU A 337 37.75 0.45 11.55
CA LEU A 337 38.24 -0.93 11.61
C LEU A 337 39.57 -1.09 10.84
N PRO A 338 40.62 -1.74 11.43
CA PRO A 338 41.87 -1.96 10.75
C PRO A 338 41.76 -3.04 9.63
N LYS A 339 42.58 -2.93 8.58
CA LYS A 339 42.59 -3.87 7.43
C LYS A 339 42.74 -5.35 7.84
N ARG A 340 43.45 -5.62 8.96
CA ARG A 340 43.65 -6.98 9.52
C ARG A 340 42.34 -7.70 9.90
N THR A 341 41.22 -6.98 10.05
CA THR A 341 39.92 -7.55 10.37
C THR A 341 39.17 -8.14 9.16
N GLY A 342 39.78 -8.05 7.97
CA GLY A 342 39.13 -8.39 6.70
C GLY A 342 38.36 -7.24 6.07
N ILE A 343 38.05 -6.19 6.81
CA ILE A 343 37.38 -4.97 6.28
C ILE A 343 38.44 -4.06 5.64
N LYS A 344 38.51 -4.09 4.32
CA LYS A 344 39.46 -3.29 3.51
C LYS A 344 38.87 -1.91 3.23
N VAL A 345 39.73 -0.97 2.77
CA VAL A 345 39.32 0.40 2.42
C VAL A 345 38.16 0.37 1.40
N LYS A 346 38.21 -0.52 0.42
CA LYS A 346 37.17 -0.64 -0.57
C LYS A 346 35.78 -0.95 0.03
N HIS A 347 35.71 -1.79 1.09
CA HIS A 347 34.42 -2.07 1.77
C HIS A 347 33.86 -0.81 2.44
N LYS A 348 34.73 -0.01 3.04
CA LYS A 348 34.35 1.26 3.66
C LYS A 348 33.82 2.27 2.63
N ILE A 349 34.52 2.37 1.48
CA ILE A 349 34.09 3.23 0.37
C ILE A 349 32.72 2.75 -0.14
N VAL A 350 32.59 1.46 -0.47
CA VAL A 350 31.35 0.90 -1.05
C VAL A 350 30.16 1.09 -0.11
N PHE A 351 30.29 0.71 1.17
CA PHE A 351 29.19 0.90 2.13
C PHE A 351 28.96 2.36 2.47
N GLY A 352 30.02 3.18 2.53
CA GLY A 352 29.91 4.62 2.72
C GLY A 352 29.15 5.30 1.56
N THR A 353 29.44 4.94 0.32
CA THR A 353 28.71 5.42 -0.87
C THR A 353 27.26 4.97 -0.82
N LEU A 354 26.98 3.70 -0.48
CA LEU A 354 25.63 3.20 -0.39
C LEU A 354 24.81 3.90 0.69
N LEU A 355 25.42 4.16 1.87
CA LEU A 355 24.79 4.96 2.93
C LEU A 355 24.53 6.40 2.49
N ALA A 356 25.49 7.02 1.76
CA ALA A 356 25.32 8.37 1.24
C ALA A 356 24.19 8.45 0.19
N VAL A 357 24.10 7.46 -0.71
CA VAL A 357 23.01 7.36 -1.69
C VAL A 357 21.67 7.21 -0.96
N MET A 358 21.56 6.34 0.04
CA MET A 358 20.34 6.16 0.81
C MET A 358 19.98 7.42 1.61
N TYR A 359 20.96 8.10 2.22
CA TYR A 359 20.73 9.39 2.88
C TYR A 359 20.17 10.45 1.91
N LEU A 360 20.79 10.60 0.74
CA LEU A 360 20.30 11.51 -0.29
C LEU A 360 18.91 11.12 -0.78
N SER A 361 18.61 9.84 -0.89
CA SER A 361 17.27 9.34 -1.25
C SER A 361 16.21 9.77 -0.24
N LEU A 362 16.57 9.81 1.05
CA LEU A 362 15.68 10.20 2.14
C LEU A 362 15.65 11.72 2.43
N THR A 363 16.37 12.53 1.65
CA THR A 363 16.45 13.97 1.88
C THR A 363 16.28 14.81 0.63
N ASN A 364 16.46 14.25 -0.56
CA ASN A 364 16.36 14.96 -1.83
C ASN A 364 15.02 14.68 -2.52
N ARG A 365 14.31 15.75 -2.92
CA ARG A 365 12.97 15.67 -3.52
C ARG A 365 12.94 14.87 -4.83
N THR A 366 13.93 15.06 -5.72
CA THR A 366 14.00 14.31 -6.98
C THR A 366 14.21 12.82 -6.77
N LEU A 367 15.09 12.43 -5.84
CA LEU A 367 15.31 11.02 -5.52
C LEU A 367 14.08 10.41 -4.85
N ASN A 368 13.41 11.14 -3.96
CA ASN A 368 12.16 10.72 -3.35
C ASN A 368 11.08 10.43 -4.43
N PHE A 369 10.96 11.29 -5.44
CA PHE A 369 10.07 11.06 -6.59
C PHE A 369 10.39 9.75 -7.34
N ILE A 370 11.68 9.46 -7.58
CA ILE A 370 12.09 8.20 -8.22
C ILE A 370 11.74 6.99 -7.35
N TRP A 371 12.00 7.05 -6.05
CA TRP A 371 11.64 5.96 -5.13
C TRP A 371 10.15 5.67 -5.11
N HIS A 372 9.31 6.69 -5.25
CA HIS A 372 7.85 6.55 -5.23
C HIS A 372 7.22 6.24 -6.60
N GLY A 373 8.00 5.74 -7.55
CA GLY A 373 7.49 5.30 -8.87
C GLY A 373 7.14 6.47 -9.77
N PHE A 374 7.93 7.54 -9.72
CA PHE A 374 7.76 8.78 -10.49
C PHE A 374 6.48 9.54 -10.12
N HIS A 375 6.15 9.55 -8.83
CA HIS A 375 5.03 10.27 -8.24
C HIS A 375 5.45 10.88 -6.90
N PHE A 376 4.84 12.03 -6.53
CA PHE A 376 5.00 12.59 -5.19
C PHE A 376 3.92 12.03 -4.26
N PRO A 377 4.29 11.37 -3.15
CA PRO A 377 3.28 10.91 -2.19
C PRO A 377 2.55 12.10 -1.57
N ASN A 378 1.22 12.08 -1.57
CA ASN A 378 0.41 13.13 -0.97
C ASN A 378 0.63 13.25 0.55
N GLN A 379 0.89 12.13 1.21
CA GLN A 379 1.24 11.98 2.62
C GLN A 379 2.13 10.75 2.81
N ILE A 380 2.64 10.55 4.03
CA ILE A 380 3.47 9.39 4.41
C ILE A 380 4.75 9.34 3.56
N PRO A 381 5.65 10.33 3.69
CA PRO A 381 6.92 10.36 2.97
C PRO A 381 7.88 9.29 3.47
N TYR A 382 8.93 9.00 2.68
CA TYR A 382 10.05 8.12 3.04
C TYR A 382 9.62 6.67 3.40
N ARG A 383 8.66 6.13 2.64
CA ARG A 383 8.13 4.75 2.81
C ARG A 383 9.21 3.69 2.68
N GLU A 384 10.28 3.98 1.95
CA GLU A 384 11.45 3.14 1.69
C GLU A 384 12.51 3.17 2.82
N SER A 385 12.31 3.95 3.90
CA SER A 385 13.35 4.17 4.92
C SER A 385 13.77 2.91 5.71
N PHE A 386 12.96 1.82 5.69
CA PHE A 386 13.37 0.52 6.24
C PHE A 386 14.62 -0.07 5.55
N LEU A 387 14.88 0.31 4.30
CA LEU A 387 16.09 -0.08 3.56
C LEU A 387 17.35 0.49 4.21
N MET A 388 17.27 1.73 4.70
CA MET A 388 18.33 2.34 5.49
C MET A 388 18.56 1.60 6.80
N SER A 389 17.49 1.26 7.53
CA SER A 389 17.56 0.46 8.76
C SER A 389 18.22 -0.91 8.53
N PHE A 390 17.92 -1.58 7.43
CA PHE A 390 18.58 -2.82 7.03
C PHE A 390 20.11 -2.65 6.88
N LEU A 391 20.54 -1.61 6.19
CA LEU A 391 21.97 -1.31 6.01
C LEU A 391 22.66 -0.97 7.33
N LEU A 392 22.04 -0.13 8.17
CA LEU A 392 22.59 0.25 9.47
C LEU A 392 22.80 -0.97 10.36
N VAL A 393 21.80 -1.85 10.46
CA VAL A 393 21.88 -3.09 11.24
C VAL A 393 22.96 -4.02 10.68
N PHE A 394 23.04 -4.19 9.35
CA PHE A 394 24.03 -5.05 8.73
C PHE A 394 25.47 -4.54 8.95
N ILE A 395 25.72 -3.25 8.73
CA ILE A 395 27.03 -2.64 8.96
C ILE A 395 27.40 -2.68 10.46
N GLY A 396 26.45 -2.40 11.35
CA GLY A 396 26.63 -2.52 12.79
C GLY A 396 27.00 -3.94 13.19
N PHE A 397 26.32 -4.96 12.64
CA PHE A 397 26.64 -6.37 12.88
C PHE A 397 28.06 -6.76 12.43
N LEU A 398 28.46 -6.31 11.24
CA LEU A 398 29.85 -6.53 10.78
C LEU A 398 30.88 -5.89 11.70
N THR A 399 30.54 -4.78 12.32
CA THR A 399 31.44 -4.02 13.23
C THR A 399 31.50 -4.65 14.60
N ILE A 400 30.37 -5.02 15.23
CA ILE A 400 30.39 -5.64 16.57
C ILE A 400 31.19 -6.94 16.58
N ARG A 401 31.10 -7.73 15.52
CA ARG A 401 31.91 -8.97 15.36
C ARG A 401 33.42 -8.72 15.36
N ARG A 402 33.84 -7.47 15.16
CA ARG A 402 35.24 -7.08 15.05
C ARG A 402 35.67 -6.02 16.09
N ILE A 403 34.77 -5.68 17.01
CA ILE A 403 34.97 -4.54 17.94
C ILE A 403 36.26 -4.62 18.75
N ARG A 404 36.69 -5.82 19.15
CA ARG A 404 37.91 -6.04 19.92
C ARG A 404 39.19 -5.74 19.15
N SER A 405 39.12 -5.61 17.83
CA SER A 405 40.28 -5.18 17.04
C SER A 405 40.53 -3.68 17.08
N LEU A 406 39.54 -2.92 17.59
CA LEU A 406 39.65 -1.51 17.88
C LEU A 406 40.12 -1.31 19.32
N GLY A 407 40.92 -0.33 19.56
CA GLY A 407 41.30 0.06 20.93
C GLY A 407 40.12 0.74 21.63
N VAL A 408 40.04 0.60 22.94
CA VAL A 408 38.99 1.18 23.80
C VAL A 408 38.78 2.68 23.54
N LYS A 409 39.89 3.41 23.26
CA LYS A 409 39.86 4.85 22.96
C LYS A 409 38.90 5.23 21.81
N TYR A 410 38.77 4.38 20.79
CA TYR A 410 37.85 4.65 19.66
C TYR A 410 36.40 4.51 20.08
N VAL A 411 36.08 3.49 20.93
CA VAL A 411 34.74 3.31 21.47
C VAL A 411 34.35 4.49 22.37
N THR A 412 35.27 4.89 23.26
CA THR A 412 35.07 6.08 24.11
C THR A 412 34.86 7.34 23.26
N GLY A 413 35.66 7.52 22.22
CA GLY A 413 35.47 8.63 21.28
C GLY A 413 34.09 8.63 20.60
N ALA A 414 33.59 7.47 20.16
CA ALA A 414 32.25 7.34 19.58
C ALA A 414 31.16 7.69 20.59
N VAL A 415 31.29 7.23 21.85
CA VAL A 415 30.31 7.56 22.90
C VAL A 415 30.32 9.07 23.21
N LEU A 416 31.50 9.66 23.39
CA LEU A 416 31.60 11.09 23.69
C LEU A 416 31.15 11.98 22.54
N SER A 417 31.45 11.60 21.29
CA SER A 417 30.95 12.34 20.11
C SER A 417 29.43 12.25 19.97
N SER A 418 28.82 11.10 20.27
CA SER A 418 27.37 10.94 20.26
C SER A 418 26.71 11.73 21.39
N ALA A 419 27.31 11.76 22.59
CA ALA A 419 26.80 12.60 23.68
C ALA A 419 26.91 14.09 23.34
N ALA A 420 28.04 14.52 22.78
CA ALA A 420 28.23 15.90 22.31
C ALA A 420 27.20 16.26 21.22
N PHE A 421 26.91 15.33 20.30
CA PHE A 421 25.87 15.53 19.29
C PHE A 421 24.50 15.75 19.93
N LEU A 422 24.13 14.97 20.95
CA LEU A 422 22.83 15.16 21.64
C LEU A 422 22.70 16.54 22.29
N VAL A 423 23.78 17.05 22.89
CA VAL A 423 23.81 18.42 23.46
C VAL A 423 23.69 19.48 22.37
N LEU A 424 24.38 19.29 21.24
CA LEU A 424 24.27 20.20 20.11
C LEU A 424 22.91 20.14 19.44
N TYR A 425 22.32 18.95 19.36
CA TYR A 425 20.97 18.77 18.79
C TYR A 425 19.90 19.48 19.62
N GLU A 426 19.99 19.45 20.95
CA GLU A 426 19.07 20.21 21.81
C GLU A 426 19.10 21.71 21.48
N LYS A 427 20.28 22.23 21.13
CA LYS A 427 20.44 23.67 20.86
C LYS A 427 20.15 24.09 19.41
N PHE A 428 20.51 23.27 18.45
CA PHE A 428 20.51 23.60 17.02
C PHE A 428 19.57 22.75 16.19
N GLY A 429 18.97 21.68 16.75
CA GLY A 429 17.98 20.87 16.05
C GLY A 429 16.70 21.67 15.82
N THR A 430 16.15 21.53 14.62
CA THR A 430 14.84 22.11 14.23
C THR A 430 13.73 21.06 14.23
N GLY A 431 14.09 19.79 14.53
CA GLY A 431 13.17 18.67 14.59
C GLY A 431 12.28 18.69 15.83
N ASN A 432 11.21 17.90 15.81
CA ASN A 432 10.20 17.81 16.86
C ASN A 432 10.60 16.86 18.01
N GLU A 433 11.89 16.50 18.15
CA GLU A 433 12.34 15.61 19.20
C GLU A 433 12.43 16.36 20.54
N GLY A 434 11.63 15.93 21.50
CA GLY A 434 11.53 16.58 22.82
C GLY A 434 12.59 16.11 23.82
N TYR A 435 12.58 16.72 25.02
CA TYR A 435 13.49 16.35 26.12
C TYR A 435 13.39 14.89 26.56
N LEU A 436 12.21 14.27 26.40
CA LEU A 436 12.02 12.85 26.69
C LEU A 436 12.91 11.97 25.80
N GLN A 437 12.89 12.20 24.49
CA GLN A 437 13.66 11.44 23.50
C GLN A 437 15.17 11.65 23.71
N ILE A 438 15.60 12.88 23.95
CA ILE A 438 16.99 13.22 24.24
C ILE A 438 17.46 12.53 25.54
N GLY A 439 16.65 12.62 26.63
CA GLY A 439 16.95 12.04 27.93
C GLY A 439 17.03 10.51 27.91
N VAL A 440 16.06 9.86 27.28
CA VAL A 440 16.05 8.39 27.12
C VAL A 440 17.23 7.93 26.25
N THR A 441 17.53 8.66 25.17
CA THR A 441 18.68 8.37 24.31
C THR A 441 20.00 8.49 25.08
N LEU A 442 20.17 9.55 25.89
CA LEU A 442 21.36 9.74 26.71
C LEU A 442 21.50 8.62 27.75
N LEU A 443 20.42 8.20 28.39
CA LEU A 443 20.42 7.08 29.35
C LEU A 443 20.94 5.80 28.68
N PHE A 444 20.38 5.41 27.55
CA PHE A 444 20.82 4.21 26.84
C PHE A 444 22.23 4.38 26.26
N LEU A 445 22.61 5.56 25.80
CA LEU A 445 23.97 5.87 25.35
C LEU A 445 24.99 5.62 26.46
N ILE A 446 24.71 6.03 27.70
CA ILE A 446 25.60 5.81 28.86
C ILE A 446 25.68 4.30 29.17
N ILE A 447 24.55 3.62 29.32
CA ILE A 447 24.51 2.21 29.72
C ILE A 447 25.18 1.33 28.64
N GLN A 448 24.78 1.48 27.38
CA GLN A 448 25.28 0.64 26.30
C GLN A 448 26.67 1.06 25.85
N GLY A 449 27.01 2.34 25.96
CA GLY A 449 28.37 2.84 25.75
C GLY A 449 29.33 2.26 26.73
N ALA A 450 28.99 2.18 28.03
CA ALA A 450 29.79 1.52 29.05
C ALA A 450 29.93 0.00 28.80
N ALA A 451 28.85 -0.68 28.43
CA ALA A 451 28.87 -2.09 28.07
C ALA A 451 29.79 -2.34 26.85
N LEU A 452 29.61 -1.54 25.79
CA LEU A 452 30.45 -1.66 24.58
C LEU A 452 31.90 -1.33 24.82
N HIS A 453 32.20 -0.31 25.64
CA HIS A 453 33.55 0.02 26.10
C HIS A 453 34.22 -1.18 26.81
N THR A 454 33.49 -1.83 27.70
CA THR A 454 34.01 -3.00 28.46
C THR A 454 34.19 -4.22 27.56
N VAL A 455 33.24 -4.49 26.64
CA VAL A 455 33.33 -5.58 25.65
C VAL A 455 34.54 -5.37 24.71
N SER A 456 34.87 -4.11 24.38
CA SER A 456 36.02 -3.81 23.51
C SER A 456 37.39 -3.98 24.18
N ASN A 457 37.44 -4.06 25.52
CA ASN A 457 38.68 -4.17 26.28
C ASN A 457 39.23 -5.61 26.25
N ILE A 458 40.40 -5.78 25.64
CA ILE A 458 41.10 -7.08 25.48
C ILE A 458 41.47 -7.72 26.81
N ASN A 459 41.69 -6.92 27.87
CA ASN A 459 42.17 -7.40 29.18
C ASN A 459 41.06 -8.04 30.03
N VAL A 460 39.78 -7.90 29.64
CA VAL A 460 38.62 -8.42 30.39
C VAL A 460 38.18 -9.79 29.82
N ARG A 461 39.02 -10.83 29.98
CA ARG A 461 38.71 -12.16 29.44
C ARG A 461 37.77 -13.02 30.31
N LYS A 462 37.78 -12.86 31.62
CA LYS A 462 37.05 -13.76 32.55
C LYS A 462 35.53 -13.51 32.64
N SER A 463 35.02 -12.40 32.08
CA SER A 463 33.62 -12.02 32.17
C SER A 463 32.96 -11.85 30.78
N GLU A 464 33.52 -12.51 29.78
CA GLU A 464 33.06 -12.37 28.38
C GLU A 464 31.55 -12.64 28.19
N PHE A 465 31.09 -13.76 28.72
CA PHE A 465 29.71 -14.16 28.69
C PHE A 465 28.77 -13.15 29.40
N PHE A 466 29.18 -12.65 30.55
CA PHE A 466 28.39 -11.67 31.31
C PHE A 466 28.27 -10.36 30.54
N LEU A 467 29.31 -9.87 29.92
CA LEU A 467 29.30 -8.60 29.18
C LEU A 467 28.51 -8.69 27.87
N GLU A 468 28.60 -9.81 27.15
CA GLU A 468 27.78 -10.07 25.97
C GLU A 468 26.30 -10.18 26.37
N THR A 469 26.00 -10.83 27.47
CA THR A 469 24.64 -10.93 28.01
C THR A 469 24.11 -9.56 28.45
N LEU A 470 24.94 -8.76 29.14
CA LEU A 470 24.56 -7.40 29.55
C LEU A 470 24.23 -6.52 28.33
N LEU A 471 25.07 -6.52 27.30
CA LEU A 471 24.83 -5.78 26.08
C LEU A 471 23.54 -6.24 25.38
N THR A 472 23.34 -7.57 25.29
CA THR A 472 22.13 -8.14 24.70
C THR A 472 20.86 -7.72 25.46
N VAL A 473 20.85 -7.85 26.78
CA VAL A 473 19.71 -7.51 27.62
C VAL A 473 19.39 -6.01 27.57
N THR A 474 20.43 -5.17 27.61
CA THR A 474 20.23 -3.70 27.54
C THR A 474 19.70 -3.26 26.17
N MET A 475 20.16 -3.87 25.07
CA MET A 475 19.62 -3.63 23.73
C MET A 475 18.18 -4.13 23.60
N MET A 476 17.84 -5.30 24.16
CA MET A 476 16.46 -5.80 24.15
C MET A 476 15.55 -4.88 24.93
N PHE A 477 15.99 -4.38 26.10
CA PHE A 477 15.23 -3.45 26.91
C PHE A 477 15.03 -2.10 26.19
N GLU A 478 16.04 -1.58 25.52
CA GLU A 478 15.94 -0.38 24.69
C GLU A 478 14.87 -0.55 23.60
N MET A 479 14.95 -1.63 22.83
CA MET A 479 13.99 -1.89 21.75
C MET A 479 12.55 -2.07 22.26
N PHE A 480 12.40 -2.73 23.40
CA PHE A 480 11.12 -2.88 24.08
C PHE A 480 10.56 -1.50 24.46
N ALA A 481 11.33 -0.68 25.18
CA ALA A 481 10.93 0.65 25.60
C ALA A 481 10.63 1.57 24.40
N ALA A 482 11.48 1.57 23.37
CA ALA A 482 11.27 2.34 22.15
C ALA A 482 9.98 1.95 21.43
N SER A 483 9.70 0.64 21.34
CA SER A 483 8.46 0.15 20.72
C SER A 483 7.20 0.56 21.49
N LEU A 484 7.22 0.45 22.82
CA LEU A 484 6.11 0.89 23.65
C LEU A 484 5.83 2.39 23.50
N ILE A 485 6.89 3.21 23.53
CA ILE A 485 6.75 4.66 23.42
C ILE A 485 6.25 5.03 22.01
N SER A 486 6.88 4.51 20.96
CA SER A 486 6.53 4.89 19.58
C SER A 486 5.12 4.46 19.19
N ILE A 487 4.73 3.20 19.48
CA ILE A 487 3.35 2.72 19.21
C ILE A 487 2.34 3.50 20.08
N GLY A 488 2.69 3.81 21.33
CA GLY A 488 1.87 4.66 22.21
C GLY A 488 1.71 6.09 21.68
N LEU A 489 2.75 6.66 21.06
CA LEU A 489 2.67 7.98 20.39
C LEU A 489 1.78 7.92 19.15
N VAL A 490 1.88 6.87 18.32
CA VAL A 490 0.95 6.67 17.18
C VAL A 490 -0.49 6.60 17.68
N ALA A 491 -0.76 5.82 18.74
CA ALA A 491 -2.09 5.69 19.33
C ALA A 491 -2.61 7.01 19.93
N ARG A 492 -1.71 7.89 20.40
CA ARG A 492 -2.07 9.21 20.94
C ARG A 492 -2.33 10.25 19.85
N HIS A 493 -1.50 10.30 18.81
CA HIS A 493 -1.58 11.34 17.79
C HIS A 493 -2.70 11.08 16.77
N GLU A 494 -2.87 9.85 16.33
CA GLU A 494 -3.88 9.49 15.32
C GLU A 494 -5.15 8.87 15.94
N GLY A 495 -5.08 8.41 17.18
CA GLY A 495 -6.16 7.69 17.84
C GLY A 495 -6.30 6.25 17.37
N PHE A 496 -6.50 5.35 18.31
CA PHE A 496 -6.95 3.98 18.03
C PHE A 496 -8.48 3.94 18.21
N THR A 497 -9.18 3.45 17.19
CA THR A 497 -10.64 3.42 17.20
C THR A 497 -11.18 2.48 18.28
N SER A 498 -12.38 2.77 18.83
CA SER A 498 -13.03 1.87 19.78
C SER A 498 -13.48 0.58 19.09
N TYR A 499 -13.33 -0.56 19.77
CA TYR A 499 -13.80 -1.86 19.29
C TYR A 499 -15.33 -2.00 19.45
N SER A 500 -15.89 -1.36 20.46
CA SER A 500 -17.30 -1.52 20.81
C SER A 500 -18.28 -1.12 19.69
N PRO A 501 -18.15 0.06 19.04
CA PRO A 501 -18.99 0.40 17.88
C PRO A 501 -18.77 -0.55 16.69
N TYR A 502 -17.52 -0.86 16.37
CA TYR A 502 -17.16 -1.75 15.25
C TYR A 502 -17.74 -3.17 15.46
N GLY A 503 -17.63 -3.71 16.66
CA GLY A 503 -18.08 -5.06 16.99
C GLY A 503 -19.54 -5.18 17.37
N ARG A 504 -20.13 -4.17 18.02
CA ARG A 504 -21.49 -4.20 18.55
C ARG A 504 -22.53 -3.98 17.47
N ASN A 505 -22.38 -2.95 16.67
CA ASN A 505 -23.35 -2.58 15.64
C ASN A 505 -23.22 -3.42 14.38
N TYR A 506 -22.04 -4.04 14.16
CA TYR A 506 -21.78 -4.84 12.95
C TYR A 506 -22.85 -5.91 12.72
N ARG A 507 -23.26 -6.66 13.77
CA ARG A 507 -24.23 -7.74 13.64
C ARG A 507 -25.58 -7.22 13.17
N ASP A 508 -26.04 -6.13 13.76
CA ASP A 508 -27.38 -5.61 13.50
C ASP A 508 -27.46 -4.99 12.10
N VAL A 509 -26.40 -4.29 11.69
CA VAL A 509 -26.27 -3.74 10.32
C VAL A 509 -26.17 -4.86 9.30
N ALA A 510 -25.31 -5.85 9.52
CA ALA A 510 -25.13 -6.97 8.62
C ALA A 510 -26.39 -7.83 8.49
N SER A 511 -27.14 -8.02 9.59
CA SER A 511 -28.44 -8.71 9.56
C SER A 511 -29.44 -7.97 8.71
N TYR A 512 -29.57 -6.66 8.95
CA TYR A 512 -30.49 -5.83 8.17
C TYR A 512 -30.13 -5.82 6.66
N VAL A 513 -28.85 -5.64 6.34
CA VAL A 513 -28.36 -5.66 4.95
C VAL A 513 -28.64 -7.00 4.26
N ASN A 514 -28.38 -8.11 4.96
CA ASN A 514 -28.68 -9.44 4.42
C ASN A 514 -30.19 -9.66 4.23
N ASP A 515 -31.02 -9.14 5.13
CA ASP A 515 -32.48 -9.23 5.02
C ASP A 515 -33.00 -8.43 3.82
N VAL A 516 -32.45 -7.22 3.59
CA VAL A 516 -32.82 -6.36 2.45
C VAL A 516 -32.29 -6.92 1.13
N GLU A 517 -31.01 -7.26 1.05
CA GLU A 517 -30.41 -7.82 -0.18
C GLU A 517 -30.88 -9.25 -0.46
N GLY A 518 -31.24 -10.02 0.59
CA GLY A 518 -31.73 -11.39 0.46
C GLY A 518 -33.23 -11.52 0.20
N SER A 519 -34.04 -10.56 0.65
CA SER A 519 -35.51 -10.64 0.55
C SER A 519 -36.08 -10.26 -0.82
N GLU A 520 -35.38 -9.43 -1.60
CA GLU A 520 -35.83 -8.98 -2.91
C GLU A 520 -35.35 -9.90 -4.06
N GLY A 521 -34.76 -11.03 -3.74
CA GLY A 521 -34.34 -12.08 -4.68
C GLY A 521 -33.41 -11.51 -5.77
N HIS A 522 -32.24 -12.00 -5.90
CA HIS A 522 -31.09 -11.71 -6.78
C HIS A 522 -31.34 -11.14 -8.21
N MET A 523 -32.53 -10.62 -8.48
CA MET A 523 -32.98 -10.11 -9.78
C MET A 523 -32.82 -8.59 -9.93
N ASN A 524 -32.86 -7.82 -8.83
CA ASN A 524 -32.76 -6.36 -8.92
C ASN A 524 -31.33 -5.90 -8.55
N PHE A 525 -30.71 -5.20 -9.51
CA PHE A 525 -29.42 -4.53 -9.26
C PHE A 525 -29.70 -3.15 -8.66
N GLU A 526 -29.67 -3.02 -7.32
CA GLU A 526 -29.93 -1.79 -6.60
C GLU A 526 -28.77 -1.43 -5.67
N ARG A 527 -28.56 -0.12 -5.42
CA ARG A 527 -27.52 0.39 -4.55
C ARG A 527 -28.10 0.91 -3.24
N SER A 528 -27.31 0.74 -2.17
CA SER A 528 -27.63 1.21 -0.83
C SER A 528 -26.51 2.09 -0.29
N GLU A 529 -26.84 3.26 0.28
CA GLU A 529 -25.88 4.14 0.92
C GLU A 529 -25.97 4.09 2.44
N LEU A 530 -24.83 3.96 3.11
CA LEU A 530 -24.72 3.83 4.54
C LEU A 530 -24.33 5.16 5.20
N TYR A 531 -25.01 5.52 6.28
CA TYR A 531 -24.81 6.75 7.05
C TYR A 531 -24.61 6.46 8.55
N PRO A 532 -23.80 7.25 9.30
CA PRO A 532 -22.85 8.24 8.77
C PRO A 532 -21.68 7.54 8.10
N ASN A 533 -21.12 8.15 7.05
CA ASN A 533 -19.94 7.65 6.34
C ASN A 533 -18.67 8.01 7.12
N ASN A 534 -18.50 7.40 8.29
CA ASN A 534 -17.32 7.60 9.15
C ASN A 534 -16.12 6.76 8.68
N ILE A 535 -16.38 5.55 8.17
CA ILE A 535 -15.42 4.72 7.43
C ILE A 535 -15.61 5.03 5.95
N CYS A 536 -14.56 5.28 5.19
CA CYS A 536 -14.71 5.70 3.80
C CYS A 536 -15.25 4.58 2.90
N ASP A 537 -14.78 3.33 3.13
CA ASP A 537 -15.20 2.14 2.37
C ASP A 537 -16.14 1.27 3.23
N LEU A 538 -17.17 1.91 3.81
CA LEU A 538 -18.15 1.26 4.66
C LEU A 538 -18.95 0.18 3.93
N GLN A 539 -19.21 0.41 2.64
CA GLN A 539 -19.89 -0.50 1.75
C GLN A 539 -19.11 -1.82 1.58
N SER A 540 -17.80 -1.76 1.43
CA SER A 540 -16.92 -2.94 1.40
C SER A 540 -16.92 -3.70 2.73
N LEU A 541 -17.04 -3.00 3.87
CA LEU A 541 -17.11 -3.61 5.19
C LEU A 541 -18.38 -4.45 5.36
N TYR A 542 -19.54 -3.93 4.89
CA TYR A 542 -20.84 -4.59 5.01
C TYR A 542 -21.27 -5.37 3.75
N ASN A 543 -20.45 -5.38 2.71
CA ASN A 543 -20.71 -6.06 1.43
C ASN A 543 -21.98 -5.56 0.73
N VAL A 544 -22.13 -4.23 0.64
CA VAL A 544 -23.27 -3.52 0.02
C VAL A 544 -22.79 -2.82 -1.24
N LYS A 545 -23.62 -2.80 -2.28
CA LYS A 545 -23.35 -2.01 -3.50
C LYS A 545 -23.57 -0.52 -3.21
N GLY A 546 -22.59 0.34 -3.54
CA GLY A 546 -22.70 1.78 -3.24
C GLY A 546 -21.79 2.71 -4.01
N LEU A 547 -21.89 4.01 -3.67
CA LEU A 547 -21.24 5.13 -4.34
C LEU A 547 -19.88 5.49 -3.74
N SER A 548 -19.79 5.46 -2.40
CA SER A 548 -18.58 5.95 -1.70
C SER A 548 -17.36 5.10 -2.02
N ILE A 549 -16.19 5.73 -2.15
CA ILE A 549 -14.92 5.05 -2.37
C ILE A 549 -13.76 5.87 -1.80
N PHE A 550 -12.78 5.20 -1.21
CA PHE A 550 -11.48 5.78 -0.89
C PHE A 550 -10.39 4.75 -1.17
N SER A 551 -9.80 4.82 -2.35
CA SER A 551 -8.82 3.83 -2.82
C SER A 551 -7.71 4.49 -3.63
N SER A 552 -6.45 4.12 -3.37
CA SER A 552 -5.32 4.55 -4.21
C SER A 552 -5.42 4.05 -5.66
N THR A 553 -6.35 3.14 -5.93
CA THR A 553 -6.63 2.59 -7.25
C THR A 553 -7.95 3.10 -7.84
N ALA A 554 -8.58 4.11 -7.21
CA ALA A 554 -9.77 4.75 -7.75
C ALA A 554 -9.44 5.55 -9.02
N ARG A 555 -10.33 5.48 -10.01
CA ARG A 555 -10.20 6.24 -11.25
C ARG A 555 -10.37 7.74 -10.99
N GLU A 556 -9.36 8.52 -11.32
CA GLU A 556 -9.34 9.97 -11.00
C GLU A 556 -10.42 10.75 -11.76
N SER A 557 -10.66 10.41 -13.04
CA SER A 557 -11.71 11.02 -13.87
C SER A 557 -13.09 10.85 -13.23
N PHE A 558 -13.42 9.67 -12.71
CA PHE A 558 -14.68 9.40 -12.03
C PHE A 558 -14.83 10.25 -10.75
N VAL A 559 -13.79 10.31 -9.90
CA VAL A 559 -13.81 11.12 -8.66
C VAL A 559 -14.03 12.60 -8.98
N LYS A 560 -13.34 13.13 -10.00
CA LYS A 560 -13.49 14.51 -10.46
C LYS A 560 -14.87 14.77 -11.07
N TYR A 561 -15.38 13.84 -11.88
CA TYR A 561 -16.69 13.92 -12.49
C TYR A 561 -17.79 14.11 -11.44
N MET A 562 -17.79 13.28 -10.39
CA MET A 562 -18.79 13.33 -9.33
C MET A 562 -18.77 14.64 -8.51
N ARG A 563 -17.63 15.35 -8.46
CA ARG A 563 -17.55 16.66 -7.81
C ARG A 563 -18.47 17.71 -8.46
N ASN A 564 -18.68 17.65 -9.77
CA ASN A 564 -19.50 18.61 -10.47
C ASN A 564 -20.97 18.59 -10.02
N TYR A 565 -21.40 17.49 -9.39
CA TYR A 565 -22.75 17.27 -8.91
C TYR A 565 -22.88 17.40 -7.39
N GLY A 566 -21.89 18.08 -6.74
CA GLY A 566 -21.94 18.47 -5.34
C GLY A 566 -21.61 17.36 -4.34
N PHE A 567 -20.97 16.28 -4.76
CA PHE A 567 -20.45 15.25 -3.85
C PHE A 567 -19.13 15.66 -3.23
N HIS A 568 -18.99 15.43 -1.92
CA HIS A 568 -17.70 15.58 -1.26
C HIS A 568 -16.66 14.63 -1.83
N ASN A 569 -15.53 15.17 -2.25
CA ASN A 569 -14.37 14.39 -2.67
C ASN A 569 -13.05 15.13 -2.42
N ASN A 570 -11.93 14.41 -2.53
CA ASN A 570 -10.59 14.97 -2.36
C ASN A 570 -9.89 15.30 -3.70
N ASN A 571 -10.57 15.20 -4.84
CA ASN A 571 -10.06 15.36 -6.21
C ASN A 571 -8.94 14.38 -6.62
N ILE A 572 -8.70 13.37 -5.85
CA ILE A 572 -7.60 12.42 -6.04
C ILE A 572 -8.15 11.01 -6.15
N ASN A 573 -8.64 10.46 -5.05
CA ASN A 573 -8.96 9.05 -4.93
C ASN A 573 -10.07 8.76 -3.89
N GLY A 574 -10.77 9.78 -3.44
CA GLY A 574 -11.82 9.65 -2.43
C GLY A 574 -13.09 10.39 -2.80
N LEU A 575 -14.21 9.69 -2.78
CA LEU A 575 -15.56 10.16 -3.01
C LEU A 575 -16.47 9.66 -1.89
N ARG A 576 -17.38 10.49 -1.39
CA ARG A 576 -18.34 10.10 -0.36
C ARG A 576 -19.75 10.41 -0.80
N ASN A 577 -20.74 9.71 -0.22
CA ASN A 577 -22.18 9.97 -0.41
C ASN A 577 -22.66 11.33 0.15
N ALA A 578 -21.81 12.08 0.82
CA ALA A 578 -22.08 13.42 1.32
C ALA A 578 -22.33 14.37 0.15
N GLY A 579 -23.51 14.96 0.07
CA GLY A 579 -23.98 15.75 -1.05
C GLY A 579 -25.01 15.05 -1.95
N LEU A 580 -25.40 13.82 -1.63
CA LEU A 580 -26.46 13.10 -2.35
C LEU A 580 -27.77 13.88 -2.31
N THR A 581 -28.37 14.09 -3.49
CA THR A 581 -29.68 14.73 -3.69
C THR A 581 -30.70 13.72 -4.21
N ARG A 582 -32.00 14.05 -4.26
CA ARG A 582 -32.99 13.18 -4.88
C ARG A 582 -32.66 12.88 -6.34
N VAL A 583 -32.30 13.90 -7.13
CA VAL A 583 -31.94 13.74 -8.55
C VAL A 583 -30.76 12.78 -8.73
N THR A 584 -29.66 13.02 -8.02
CA THR A 584 -28.47 12.17 -8.14
C THR A 584 -28.69 10.77 -7.60
N ALA A 585 -29.50 10.60 -6.55
CA ALA A 585 -29.88 9.28 -6.04
C ALA A 585 -30.67 8.49 -7.10
N THR A 586 -31.62 9.15 -7.76
CA THR A 586 -32.46 8.56 -8.80
C THR A 586 -31.66 8.13 -10.03
N LEU A 587 -30.81 9.01 -10.57
CA LEU A 587 -29.99 8.74 -11.77
C LEU A 587 -28.89 7.70 -11.52
N LEU A 588 -28.41 7.57 -10.29
CA LEU A 588 -27.31 6.66 -9.93
C LEU A 588 -27.78 5.34 -9.33
N ASN A 589 -29.08 5.02 -9.47
CA ASN A 589 -29.65 3.77 -8.97
C ASN A 589 -29.49 3.58 -7.45
N VAL A 590 -29.51 4.67 -6.65
CA VAL A 590 -29.48 4.59 -5.18
C VAL A 590 -30.89 4.43 -4.66
N ARG A 591 -31.24 3.20 -4.28
CA ARG A 591 -32.56 2.81 -3.78
C ARG A 591 -32.71 3.02 -2.29
N ASN A 592 -31.74 2.55 -1.51
CA ASN A 592 -31.83 2.51 -0.06
C ASN A 592 -30.81 3.44 0.59
N LEU A 593 -31.26 4.14 1.63
CA LEU A 593 -30.43 4.95 2.51
C LEU A 593 -30.55 4.35 3.92
N VAL A 594 -29.45 3.88 4.46
CA VAL A 594 -29.40 3.15 5.72
C VAL A 594 -28.63 3.95 6.75
N GLU A 595 -29.28 4.33 7.83
CA GLU A 595 -28.67 5.04 8.94
C GLU A 595 -28.31 4.09 10.08
N ILE A 596 -27.10 4.24 10.60
CA ILE A 596 -26.56 3.52 11.75
C ILE A 596 -26.47 4.49 12.91
N ASP A 597 -26.93 4.08 14.11
CA ASP A 597 -26.83 4.83 15.37
C ASP A 597 -27.64 6.14 15.46
N LYS A 598 -28.66 6.34 14.67
CA LYS A 598 -29.57 7.51 14.73
C LYS A 598 -28.86 8.86 14.75
N THR A 599 -27.92 9.03 13.87
CA THR A 599 -27.07 10.21 13.78
C THR A 599 -27.70 11.40 13.09
N GLN A 600 -28.93 11.24 12.53
CA GLN A 600 -29.62 12.24 11.73
C GLN A 600 -28.86 12.70 10.46
N SER A 601 -27.92 11.88 10.01
CA SER A 601 -27.04 12.19 8.88
C SER A 601 -27.63 11.83 7.53
N VAL A 602 -28.72 11.03 7.48
CA VAL A 602 -29.42 10.72 6.24
C VAL A 602 -30.15 11.96 5.73
N PRO A 603 -30.09 12.25 4.41
CA PRO A 603 -30.89 13.30 3.81
C PRO A 603 -32.41 13.11 4.08
N ALA A 604 -33.08 14.14 4.60
CA ALA A 604 -34.53 14.07 4.92
C ALA A 604 -35.36 14.26 3.67
N LEU A 605 -35.21 13.40 2.67
CA LEU A 605 -35.85 13.50 1.33
C LEU A 605 -36.76 12.32 1.00
N PHE A 606 -36.59 11.20 1.70
CA PHE A 606 -37.23 9.93 1.33
C PHE A 606 -38.13 9.41 2.45
N GLU A 607 -39.01 8.50 2.10
CA GLU A 607 -39.90 7.86 3.08
C GLU A 607 -39.16 6.86 3.93
N GLN A 608 -39.40 6.89 5.25
CA GLN A 608 -38.86 5.93 6.17
C GLN A 608 -39.57 4.59 6.07
N GLU A 609 -38.88 3.55 5.64
CA GLU A 609 -39.46 2.19 5.51
C GLU A 609 -39.23 1.35 6.76
N TYR A 610 -38.08 1.53 7.40
CA TYR A 610 -37.74 0.75 8.59
C TYR A 610 -37.17 1.63 9.70
N LYS A 611 -37.62 1.38 10.94
CA LYS A 611 -37.16 2.06 12.17
C LYS A 611 -36.79 1.05 13.22
N GLY A 612 -35.53 0.66 13.28
CA GLY A 612 -34.99 -0.21 14.32
C GLY A 612 -34.35 0.55 15.47
N LYS A 613 -33.71 -0.20 16.36
CA LYS A 613 -33.01 0.36 17.51
C LYS A 613 -31.67 0.99 17.10
N ILE A 614 -30.93 0.33 16.22
CA ILE A 614 -29.59 0.71 15.73
C ILE A 614 -29.65 1.14 14.27
N VAL A 615 -30.41 0.44 13.44
CA VAL A 615 -30.54 0.69 12.02
C VAL A 615 -31.91 1.29 11.72
N SER A 616 -31.95 2.28 10.85
CA SER A 616 -33.16 2.81 10.22
C SER A 616 -32.92 2.96 8.73
N SER A 617 -33.94 2.81 7.90
CA SER A 617 -33.80 2.97 6.45
C SER A 617 -34.91 3.82 5.82
N TRP A 618 -34.55 4.41 4.70
CA TRP A 618 -35.39 5.21 3.84
C TRP A 618 -35.27 4.71 2.40
N ALA A 619 -36.35 4.71 1.64
CA ALA A 619 -36.37 4.27 0.26
C ALA A 619 -36.57 5.40 -0.70
N ASN A 620 -35.76 5.39 -1.77
CA ASN A 620 -36.00 6.17 -2.99
C ASN A 620 -36.82 5.32 -3.98
N LYS A 621 -38.13 5.52 -4.01
CA LYS A 621 -39.02 4.78 -4.89
C LYS A 621 -38.84 5.13 -6.38
N ASP A 622 -38.23 6.29 -6.64
CA ASP A 622 -38.00 6.83 -7.98
C ASP A 622 -36.66 6.37 -8.58
N ALA A 623 -35.89 5.53 -7.86
CA ALA A 623 -34.58 5.08 -8.32
C ALA A 623 -34.67 4.37 -9.67
N LEU A 624 -33.98 4.92 -10.69
CA LEU A 624 -33.90 4.31 -12.01
C LEU A 624 -33.04 3.05 -12.00
N SER A 625 -33.19 2.19 -12.97
CA SER A 625 -32.30 1.03 -13.18
C SER A 625 -30.85 1.48 -13.39
N VAL A 626 -29.92 0.56 -13.28
CA VAL A 626 -28.49 0.78 -13.58
C VAL A 626 -28.22 1.30 -14.99
N GLY A 627 -29.16 1.07 -15.93
CA GLY A 627 -29.15 1.55 -17.27
C GLY A 627 -30.54 2.05 -17.72
N PHE A 628 -30.57 3.16 -18.46
CA PHE A 628 -31.79 3.72 -19.05
C PHE A 628 -31.45 4.52 -20.31
N MET A 629 -32.42 4.69 -21.22
CA MET A 629 -32.23 5.43 -22.48
C MET A 629 -32.16 6.93 -22.24
N THR A 630 -31.26 7.59 -22.96
CA THR A 630 -31.06 9.04 -22.95
C THR A 630 -30.74 9.55 -24.36
N ASP A 631 -30.84 10.86 -24.56
CA ASP A 631 -30.34 11.50 -25.76
C ASP A 631 -28.78 11.36 -25.80
N PRO A 632 -28.17 11.18 -26.97
CA PRO A 632 -26.72 11.04 -27.12
C PRO A 632 -25.92 12.31 -26.73
N GLY A 633 -26.57 13.46 -26.57
CA GLY A 633 -25.93 14.73 -26.18
C GLY A 633 -25.14 14.66 -24.89
N VAL A 634 -25.41 13.70 -24.01
CA VAL A 634 -24.64 13.48 -22.75
C VAL A 634 -23.18 13.08 -22.98
N ILE A 635 -22.85 12.53 -24.15
CA ILE A 635 -21.48 12.16 -24.54
C ILE A 635 -20.62 13.41 -24.68
N ASP A 636 -21.19 14.46 -25.29
CA ASP A 636 -20.48 15.71 -25.62
C ASP A 636 -20.55 16.73 -24.47
N TYR A 637 -21.39 16.51 -23.46
CA TYR A 637 -21.49 17.39 -22.30
C TYR A 637 -20.24 17.28 -21.41
N ALA A 638 -19.40 18.33 -21.45
CA ALA A 638 -18.19 18.45 -20.65
C ALA A 638 -18.34 19.59 -19.63
N PRO A 639 -18.61 19.27 -18.35
CA PRO A 639 -18.63 20.31 -17.32
C PRO A 639 -17.24 20.88 -17.10
N ASP A 640 -17.16 22.22 -16.98
CA ASP A 640 -15.88 22.90 -16.69
C ASP A 640 -15.46 22.64 -15.23
N TYR A 641 -14.38 21.89 -15.05
CA TYR A 641 -13.87 21.52 -13.71
C TYR A 641 -13.21 22.72 -12.97
N ASP A 642 -12.69 23.70 -13.71
CA ASP A 642 -11.84 24.76 -13.13
C ASP A 642 -12.64 26.01 -12.73
N LYS A 643 -13.87 26.16 -13.21
CA LYS A 643 -14.73 27.30 -12.85
C LYS A 643 -15.55 27.00 -11.61
N ASN A 644 -15.66 27.97 -10.71
CA ASN A 644 -16.59 27.99 -9.58
C ASN A 644 -18.04 28.15 -10.08
N ILE A 645 -18.45 27.25 -10.96
CA ILE A 645 -19.81 27.19 -11.46
C ILE A 645 -20.67 26.47 -10.43
N ASP A 646 -21.87 26.92 -10.26
CA ASP A 646 -22.89 26.31 -9.42
C ASP A 646 -23.12 24.84 -9.79
N VAL A 647 -23.09 23.97 -8.79
CA VAL A 647 -23.28 22.53 -8.97
C VAL A 647 -24.69 22.19 -9.43
N PHE A 648 -25.69 23.02 -9.10
CA PHE A 648 -27.07 22.85 -9.53
C PHE A 648 -27.23 23.18 -11.01
N ASP A 649 -26.62 24.27 -11.50
CA ASP A 649 -26.60 24.59 -12.92
C ASP A 649 -25.89 23.53 -13.75
N LYS A 650 -24.79 22.93 -13.21
CA LYS A 650 -24.13 21.79 -13.85
C LYS A 650 -25.03 20.56 -13.88
N THR A 651 -25.77 20.29 -12.82
CA THR A 651 -26.72 19.17 -12.78
C THR A 651 -27.87 19.40 -13.75
N ASN A 652 -28.41 20.61 -13.82
CA ASN A 652 -29.43 20.99 -14.83
C ASN A 652 -28.90 20.78 -16.26
N ALA A 653 -27.66 21.21 -16.53
CA ALA A 653 -27.06 21.03 -17.85
C ALA A 653 -26.80 19.54 -18.17
N TRP A 654 -26.41 18.73 -17.17
CA TRP A 654 -26.27 17.29 -17.32
C TRP A 654 -27.58 16.61 -17.69
N VAL A 655 -28.65 16.91 -16.95
CA VAL A 655 -29.99 16.37 -17.21
C VAL A 655 -30.52 16.82 -18.58
N ARG A 656 -30.33 18.11 -18.95
CA ARG A 656 -30.69 18.58 -20.30
C ARG A 656 -29.94 17.87 -21.42
N SER A 657 -28.64 17.56 -21.19
CA SER A 657 -27.87 16.82 -22.18
C SER A 657 -28.33 15.38 -22.37
N MET A 658 -29.04 14.83 -21.37
CA MET A 658 -29.73 13.55 -21.44
C MET A 658 -31.12 13.66 -22.10
N GLY A 659 -31.61 14.90 -22.39
CA GLY A 659 -32.87 15.19 -23.06
C GLY A 659 -34.06 15.47 -22.16
N ALA A 660 -33.87 15.71 -20.86
CA ALA A 660 -34.92 16.12 -19.93
C ALA A 660 -34.83 17.61 -19.57
N ASP A 661 -35.80 18.16 -18.84
CA ASP A 661 -35.84 19.55 -18.42
C ASP A 661 -34.94 19.83 -17.20
N ASN A 662 -34.85 21.14 -16.81
CA ASN A 662 -34.16 21.52 -15.58
C ASN A 662 -34.84 20.90 -14.37
N VAL A 663 -34.04 20.34 -13.45
CA VAL A 663 -34.56 19.70 -12.22
C VAL A 663 -34.38 20.56 -10.98
N TYR A 664 -33.64 21.68 -11.09
CA TYR A 664 -33.45 22.63 -10.01
C TYR A 664 -33.77 24.04 -10.45
N LYS A 665 -34.36 24.82 -9.55
CA LYS A 665 -34.55 26.26 -9.69
C LYS A 665 -34.08 26.98 -8.43
N PRO A 666 -33.53 28.22 -8.57
CA PRO A 666 -32.97 28.95 -7.44
C PRO A 666 -34.05 29.35 -6.45
N VAL A 667 -33.63 29.50 -5.17
CA VAL A 667 -34.44 30.11 -4.10
C VAL A 667 -33.78 31.35 -3.56
N THR A 668 -34.58 32.29 -3.04
CA THR A 668 -34.07 33.48 -2.37
C THR A 668 -33.50 33.13 -1.01
N LEU A 669 -32.23 33.55 -0.76
CA LEU A 669 -31.56 33.40 0.51
C LEU A 669 -31.55 34.73 1.28
N ILE A 670 -32.08 34.72 2.49
CA ILE A 670 -32.04 35.87 3.40
C ILE A 670 -30.90 35.65 4.39
N THR A 671 -29.94 36.59 4.39
CA THR A 671 -28.81 36.53 5.31
C THR A 671 -29.21 36.98 6.71
N GLY A 672 -28.91 36.12 7.74
CA GLY A 672 -29.02 36.48 9.14
C GLY A 672 -27.66 36.89 9.75
N GLU A 673 -27.44 36.52 11.02
CA GLU A 673 -26.19 36.83 11.72
C GLU A 673 -24.99 36.10 11.12
N THR A 674 -23.84 36.79 11.09
CA THR A 674 -22.56 36.24 10.64
C THR A 674 -21.49 36.48 11.72
N SER A 675 -20.54 35.55 11.87
CA SER A 675 -19.34 35.71 12.68
C SER A 675 -18.10 35.39 11.87
N GLY A 676 -17.09 36.25 11.92
CA GLY A 676 -15.86 36.05 11.16
C GLY A 676 -16.00 36.13 9.62
N LEU A 677 -17.21 36.38 9.13
CA LEU A 677 -17.53 36.49 7.72
C LEU A 677 -18.31 37.81 7.47
N ASN A 678 -17.97 38.50 6.41
CA ASN A 678 -18.68 39.70 5.98
C ASN A 678 -19.48 39.40 4.72
N THR A 679 -20.77 39.68 4.71
CA THR A 679 -21.62 39.56 3.54
C THR A 679 -21.20 40.60 2.48
N VAL A 680 -21.15 40.15 1.23
CA VAL A 680 -20.90 41.04 0.07
C VAL A 680 -22.16 41.05 -0.76
N ASP A 681 -22.77 42.22 -0.89
CA ASP A 681 -23.89 42.43 -1.78
C ASP A 681 -23.47 42.16 -3.23
N ARG A 682 -24.09 41.21 -3.88
CA ARG A 682 -23.97 40.99 -5.31
C ARG A 682 -25.38 40.95 -5.91
N GLU A 683 -25.50 41.50 -7.09
CA GLU A 683 -26.71 41.44 -7.90
C GLU A 683 -27.08 40.03 -8.42
N SER A 684 -26.48 39.00 -7.82
CA SER A 684 -26.65 37.59 -8.23
C SER A 684 -27.49 36.79 -7.22
N GLN A 685 -28.15 35.73 -7.66
CA GLN A 685 -28.94 34.81 -6.86
C GLN A 685 -28.09 34.06 -5.79
N ALA A 686 -26.78 34.29 -5.71
CA ALA A 686 -25.85 33.67 -4.77
C ALA A 686 -25.39 34.67 -3.71
N LEU A 687 -25.36 34.28 -2.43
CA LEU A 687 -24.75 35.05 -1.37
C LEU A 687 -23.21 34.86 -1.40
N ALA A 688 -22.48 35.98 -1.26
CA ALA A 688 -21.03 35.94 -1.15
C ALA A 688 -20.57 36.38 0.25
N PHE A 689 -19.60 35.68 0.83
CA PHE A 689 -18.97 36.04 2.09
C PHE A 689 -17.48 36.20 1.90
N THR A 690 -16.90 37.24 2.48
CA THR A 690 -15.44 37.42 2.60
C THR A 690 -14.99 37.09 4.00
N VAL A 691 -13.82 36.44 4.13
CA VAL A 691 -13.25 36.08 5.42
C VAL A 691 -12.69 37.36 6.09
N SER A 692 -13.11 37.62 7.33
CA SER A 692 -12.63 38.74 8.12
C SER A 692 -11.21 38.49 8.65
N ASN A 693 -10.40 39.56 8.67
CA ASN A 693 -9.11 39.55 9.37
C ASN A 693 -9.34 39.76 10.89
N ASN A 694 -8.64 39.04 11.75
CA ASN A 694 -8.70 39.17 13.21
C ASN A 694 -10.07 38.78 13.82
N VAL A 695 -10.47 37.56 13.62
CA VAL A 695 -11.71 37.00 14.19
C VAL A 695 -11.52 36.59 15.64
N PRO A 696 -12.28 37.15 16.60
CA PRO A 696 -12.24 36.67 17.99
C PRO A 696 -12.59 35.20 18.07
N ASN A 697 -11.83 34.43 18.85
CA ASN A 697 -12.02 33.02 19.06
C ASN A 697 -11.93 32.10 17.82
N ASN A 698 -11.47 32.62 16.67
CA ASN A 698 -11.45 31.90 15.40
C ASN A 698 -12.82 31.27 15.03
N GLU A 699 -13.91 31.97 15.33
CA GLU A 699 -15.26 31.48 15.06
C GLU A 699 -15.78 32.03 13.72
N TYR A 700 -16.09 31.12 12.79
CA TYR A 700 -16.57 31.43 11.44
C TYR A 700 -17.91 30.77 11.24
N SER A 701 -18.97 31.59 11.10
CA SER A 701 -20.34 31.08 10.93
C SER A 701 -21.22 32.06 10.18
N PHE A 702 -22.32 31.54 9.62
CA PHE A 702 -23.39 32.33 9.04
C PHE A 702 -24.75 31.64 9.25
N ASN A 703 -25.80 32.48 9.27
CA ASN A 703 -27.18 32.06 9.22
C ASN A 703 -27.82 32.47 7.90
N VAL A 704 -28.65 31.61 7.33
CA VAL A 704 -29.53 31.93 6.21
C VAL A 704 -30.93 31.39 6.44
N THR A 705 -31.90 32.11 5.95
CA THR A 705 -33.34 31.75 5.98
C THR A 705 -33.85 31.62 4.57
N ILE A 706 -34.70 30.65 4.31
CA ILE A 706 -35.42 30.40 3.07
C ILE A 706 -36.92 30.49 3.39
N GLU A 707 -37.60 31.49 2.82
CA GLU A 707 -39.02 31.78 3.09
C GLU A 707 -39.90 31.61 1.84
N ASP A 708 -39.30 31.68 0.66
CA ASP A 708 -40.02 31.64 -0.62
C ASP A 708 -39.53 30.45 -1.45
N ALA A 709 -40.27 29.34 -1.32
CA ALA A 709 -40.05 28.10 -2.07
C ALA A 709 -41.40 27.42 -2.36
N ASP A 710 -41.41 26.50 -3.28
CA ASP A 710 -42.62 25.74 -3.59
C ASP A 710 -42.89 24.71 -2.49
N ILE A 711 -44.14 24.67 -1.99
CA ILE A 711 -44.55 23.69 -0.96
C ILE A 711 -44.38 22.25 -1.53
N GLY A 712 -43.71 21.40 -0.73
CA GLY A 712 -43.42 20.02 -1.10
C GLY A 712 -42.09 19.85 -1.87
N SER A 713 -41.35 20.93 -2.18
CA SER A 713 -40.05 20.84 -2.85
C SER A 713 -38.91 20.60 -1.87
N ASP A 714 -37.96 19.79 -2.29
CA ASP A 714 -36.69 19.56 -1.55
C ASP A 714 -35.80 20.80 -1.66
N ILE A 715 -35.27 21.25 -0.54
CA ILE A 715 -34.40 22.45 -0.44
C ILE A 715 -32.95 22.06 -0.22
N TYR A 716 -32.10 22.70 -0.99
CA TYR A 716 -30.65 22.45 -1.00
C TYR A 716 -29.82 23.74 -0.91
N LEU A 717 -28.71 23.67 -0.19
CA LEU A 717 -27.68 24.67 -0.20
C LEU A 717 -26.34 24.08 -0.66
N TYR A 718 -25.54 24.89 -1.34
CA TYR A 718 -24.18 24.53 -1.69
C TYR A 718 -23.23 25.68 -1.35
N ALA A 719 -22.28 25.44 -0.47
CA ALA A 719 -21.23 26.39 -0.15
C ALA A 719 -19.92 25.97 -0.85
N ASN A 720 -19.38 26.84 -1.68
CA ASN A 720 -18.07 26.64 -2.31
C ASN A 720 -16.95 26.86 -1.27
N SER A 721 -16.86 25.98 -0.29
CA SER A 721 -15.89 26.05 0.81
C SER A 721 -14.94 24.85 0.83
N LYS A 722 -13.64 25.14 1.04
CA LYS A 722 -12.60 24.11 1.24
C LYS A 722 -12.66 23.47 2.62
N LYS A 723 -13.41 24.05 3.57
CA LYS A 723 -13.49 23.61 4.95
C LYS A 723 -14.87 23.06 5.25
N GLY A 724 -14.89 22.04 6.07
CA GLY A 724 -16.09 21.48 6.65
C GLY A 724 -16.45 22.12 7.99
N GLY A 725 -17.55 21.69 8.57
CA GLY A 725 -18.03 22.21 9.85
C GLY A 725 -19.30 21.54 10.30
N SER A 726 -20.03 22.15 11.21
CA SER A 726 -21.35 21.70 11.66
C SER A 726 -22.47 22.53 11.05
N VAL A 727 -23.58 21.89 10.74
CA VAL A 727 -24.80 22.54 10.25
C VAL A 727 -25.95 22.21 11.17
N THR A 728 -26.74 23.21 11.49
CA THR A 728 -28.06 23.05 12.13
C THR A 728 -29.11 23.54 11.13
N VAL A 729 -30.08 22.70 10.85
CA VAL A 729 -31.24 23.02 9.99
C VAL A 729 -32.49 22.93 10.84
N GLU A 730 -33.27 23.99 10.85
CA GLU A 730 -34.61 24.05 11.46
C GLU A 730 -35.62 24.17 10.33
N CYS A 731 -36.48 23.17 10.21
CA CYS A 731 -37.51 23.06 9.17
C CYS A 731 -38.79 22.60 9.84
N GLY A 732 -39.78 23.49 9.94
CA GLY A 732 -40.99 23.26 10.75
C GLY A 732 -40.65 22.93 12.19
N ASP A 733 -41.29 21.90 12.74
CA ASP A 733 -41.03 21.42 14.11
C ASP A 733 -39.74 20.55 14.26
N THR A 734 -38.97 20.40 13.20
CA THR A 734 -37.79 19.51 13.20
C THR A 734 -36.50 20.30 13.22
N THR A 735 -35.61 19.97 14.15
CA THR A 735 -34.23 20.47 14.15
C THR A 735 -33.27 19.29 13.90
N ARG A 736 -32.43 19.44 12.88
CA ARG A 736 -31.39 18.47 12.53
C ARG A 736 -30.02 19.09 12.71
N LYS A 737 -29.10 18.35 13.31
CA LYS A 737 -27.71 18.78 13.48
C LYS A 737 -26.76 17.69 13.01
N PHE A 738 -25.87 18.05 12.07
CA PHE A 738 -24.93 17.10 11.47
C PHE A 738 -23.67 17.80 11.00
N GLU A 739 -22.62 17.03 10.75
CA GLU A 739 -21.36 17.51 10.21
C GLU A 739 -21.39 17.59 8.69
N ILE A 740 -20.85 18.68 8.15
CA ILE A 740 -20.65 18.86 6.70
C ILE A 740 -19.15 18.79 6.36
N ARG A 741 -18.86 18.35 5.16
CA ARG A 741 -17.52 18.30 4.57
C ARG A 741 -17.36 19.43 3.55
N SER A 742 -16.12 19.60 3.04
CA SER A 742 -15.84 20.56 1.98
C SER A 742 -16.60 20.25 0.69
N TYR A 743 -17.08 21.27 -0.01
CA TYR A 743 -17.68 21.18 -1.34
C TYR A 743 -18.86 20.20 -1.46
N GLN A 744 -19.71 20.05 -0.45
CA GLN A 744 -20.89 19.20 -0.52
C GLN A 744 -22.19 20.00 -0.56
N ILE A 745 -23.19 19.44 -1.21
CA ILE A 745 -24.58 19.92 -1.09
C ILE A 745 -25.10 19.59 0.32
N ILE A 746 -25.76 20.57 0.92
CA ILE A 746 -26.45 20.47 2.20
C ILE A 746 -27.94 20.28 1.90
N THR A 747 -28.51 19.17 2.33
CA THR A 747 -29.95 18.92 2.23
C THR A 747 -30.67 19.54 3.43
N CYS A 748 -31.50 20.56 3.18
CA CYS A 748 -32.20 21.28 4.23
C CYS A 748 -33.52 20.61 4.65
N GLY A 749 -34.17 19.87 3.76
CA GLY A 749 -35.48 19.21 3.99
C GLY A 749 -36.48 19.55 2.92
N VAL A 750 -37.76 19.21 3.17
CA VAL A 750 -38.86 19.52 2.30
C VAL A 750 -39.57 20.76 2.81
N PHE A 751 -39.79 21.77 1.95
CA PHE A 751 -40.44 23.00 2.34
C PHE A 751 -41.97 22.77 2.53
N ASP A 752 -42.46 23.06 3.71
CA ASP A 752 -43.88 22.88 4.09
C ASP A 752 -44.70 24.21 4.17
N GLY A 753 -44.08 25.31 3.74
CA GLY A 753 -44.61 26.65 3.87
C GLY A 753 -44.10 27.42 5.09
N THR A 754 -43.34 26.81 5.98
CA THR A 754 -42.68 27.49 7.08
C THR A 754 -41.22 27.83 6.74
N PRO A 755 -40.67 28.97 7.21
CA PRO A 755 -39.30 29.34 6.91
C PRO A 755 -38.32 28.26 7.36
N ILE A 756 -37.31 27.95 6.51
CA ILE A 756 -36.23 27.06 6.86
C ILE A 756 -35.02 27.89 7.30
N HIS A 757 -34.56 27.67 8.54
CA HIS A 757 -33.38 28.32 9.08
C HIS A 757 -32.19 27.40 9.04
N VAL A 758 -31.07 27.86 8.47
CA VAL A 758 -29.84 27.10 8.35
C VAL A 758 -28.67 27.84 8.98
N TYR A 759 -28.09 27.26 10.02
CA TYR A 759 -26.91 27.75 10.68
C TYR A 759 -25.70 26.90 10.33
N VAL A 760 -24.66 27.52 9.76
CA VAL A 760 -23.41 26.86 9.39
C VAL A 760 -22.28 27.41 10.23
N LYS A 761 -21.53 26.54 10.91
CA LYS A 761 -20.35 26.87 11.69
C LYS A 761 -19.16 26.05 11.18
N TYR A 762 -18.14 26.73 10.67
CA TYR A 762 -16.90 26.09 10.21
C TYR A 762 -16.00 25.68 11.38
N SER A 763 -15.31 24.55 11.24
CA SER A 763 -14.36 24.05 12.23
C SER A 763 -13.07 24.89 12.32
N GLU A 764 -12.73 25.62 11.24
CA GLU A 764 -11.55 26.47 11.12
C GLU A 764 -11.80 27.54 10.04
N SER A 765 -10.91 28.52 9.93
CA SER A 765 -11.02 29.58 8.94
C SER A 765 -11.19 29.02 7.53
N PRO A 766 -12.27 29.37 6.82
CA PRO A 766 -12.34 29.13 5.38
C PRO A 766 -11.24 29.94 4.70
N SER A 767 -10.33 29.28 4.01
CA SER A 767 -9.12 29.88 3.44
C SER A 767 -9.38 30.78 2.22
N SER A 768 -10.62 31.01 1.82
CA SER A 768 -11.06 31.79 0.66
C SER A 768 -12.47 32.30 0.86
N ASN A 769 -12.88 33.28 0.05
CA ASN A 769 -14.26 33.73 -0.01
C ASN A 769 -15.20 32.58 -0.29
N ILE A 770 -16.38 32.60 0.34
CA ILE A 770 -17.41 31.61 0.21
C ILE A 770 -18.50 32.18 -0.71
N THR A 771 -18.94 31.35 -1.67
CA THR A 771 -20.18 31.64 -2.42
C THR A 771 -21.18 30.57 -2.01
N LEU A 772 -22.34 30.98 -1.56
CA LEU A 772 -23.44 30.13 -1.14
C LEU A 772 -24.56 30.22 -2.18
N TYR A 773 -24.98 29.05 -2.66
CA TYR A 773 -26.07 28.90 -3.60
C TYR A 773 -27.23 28.20 -2.91
N GLY A 774 -28.46 28.64 -3.17
CA GLY A 774 -29.70 28.03 -2.68
C GLY A 774 -30.59 27.61 -3.81
N TYR A 775 -31.04 26.37 -3.80
CA TYR A 775 -31.91 25.81 -4.83
C TYR A 775 -33.02 24.93 -4.22
N GLN A 776 -34.13 24.86 -4.94
CA GLN A 776 -35.19 23.89 -4.69
C GLN A 776 -35.31 22.89 -5.85
N LEU A 777 -35.82 21.70 -5.57
CA LEU A 777 -36.20 20.77 -6.60
C LEU A 777 -37.32 21.36 -7.43
N ASP A 778 -37.15 21.48 -8.74
CA ASP A 778 -38.26 21.77 -9.66
C ASP A 778 -39.06 20.49 -9.89
N ARG A 779 -40.21 20.40 -9.22
CA ARG A 779 -41.07 19.20 -9.27
C ARG A 779 -41.50 18.85 -10.69
N ALA A 780 -41.88 19.87 -11.46
CA ALA A 780 -42.35 19.65 -12.85
C ALA A 780 -41.20 19.12 -13.72
N GLY A 781 -40.00 19.68 -13.59
CA GLY A 781 -38.83 19.19 -14.33
C GLY A 781 -38.38 17.83 -13.87
N TYR A 782 -38.46 17.53 -12.54
CA TYR A 782 -38.14 16.23 -12.00
C TYR A 782 -39.13 15.15 -12.47
N ASP A 783 -40.44 15.46 -12.47
CA ASP A 783 -41.47 14.52 -12.95
C ASP A 783 -41.31 14.26 -14.45
N ASN A 784 -41.02 15.29 -15.26
CA ASN A 784 -40.66 15.15 -16.68
C ASN A 784 -39.46 14.24 -16.89
N MET A 785 -38.40 14.44 -16.09
CA MET A 785 -37.20 13.57 -16.12
C MET A 785 -37.56 12.11 -15.80
N LEU A 786 -38.38 11.89 -14.78
CA LEU A 786 -38.85 10.53 -14.42
C LEU A 786 -39.67 9.91 -15.52
N GLU A 787 -40.69 10.63 -16.05
CA GLU A 787 -41.54 10.14 -17.14
C GLU A 787 -40.68 9.72 -18.36
N LYS A 788 -39.67 10.53 -18.71
CA LYS A 788 -38.81 10.26 -19.86
C LYS A 788 -37.91 9.04 -19.66
N PHE A 789 -37.28 8.87 -18.47
CA PHE A 789 -36.30 7.83 -18.27
C PHE A 789 -36.86 6.54 -17.69
N SER A 790 -38.05 6.55 -17.09
CA SER A 790 -38.65 5.34 -16.49
C SER A 790 -39.20 4.36 -17.53
N ASP A 791 -39.56 4.82 -18.72
CA ASP A 791 -40.23 4.02 -19.75
C ASP A 791 -39.24 3.07 -20.47
N GLU A 792 -37.95 3.43 -20.55
CA GLU A 792 -36.93 2.71 -21.30
C GLU A 792 -35.73 2.39 -20.39
N GLN A 793 -35.93 1.44 -19.46
CA GLN A 793 -34.94 1.01 -18.52
C GLN A 793 -34.44 -0.41 -18.80
N LEU A 794 -33.16 -0.66 -18.54
CA LEU A 794 -32.54 -1.98 -18.59
C LEU A 794 -33.11 -2.86 -17.46
N SER A 795 -33.96 -3.80 -17.79
CA SER A 795 -34.41 -4.84 -16.87
C SER A 795 -33.30 -5.86 -16.66
N VAL A 796 -32.60 -5.76 -15.54
CA VAL A 796 -31.49 -6.68 -15.19
C VAL A 796 -32.10 -8.05 -14.90
N THR A 797 -31.73 -9.04 -15.70
CA THR A 797 -32.18 -10.43 -15.55
C THR A 797 -31.19 -11.28 -14.77
N LYS A 798 -29.91 -10.92 -14.83
CA LYS A 798 -28.82 -11.62 -14.11
C LYS A 798 -27.63 -10.70 -13.91
N TYR A 799 -27.00 -10.80 -12.76
CA TYR A 799 -25.70 -10.16 -12.55
C TYR A 799 -24.80 -10.99 -11.63
N ASP A 800 -23.50 -10.78 -11.75
CA ASP A 800 -22.46 -11.19 -10.79
C ASP A 800 -21.45 -10.06 -10.58
N THR A 801 -20.35 -10.35 -9.91
CA THR A 801 -19.30 -9.32 -9.67
C THR A 801 -18.63 -8.80 -10.94
N THR A 802 -18.73 -9.51 -12.06
CA THR A 802 -18.04 -9.19 -13.32
C THR A 802 -18.96 -9.13 -14.52
N SER A 803 -20.26 -9.28 -14.35
CA SER A 803 -21.23 -9.24 -15.44
C SER A 803 -22.57 -8.68 -15.04
N ILE A 804 -23.26 -8.08 -16.00
CA ILE A 804 -24.67 -7.70 -15.95
C ILE A 804 -25.30 -8.15 -17.26
N GLU A 805 -26.44 -8.85 -17.19
CA GLU A 805 -27.25 -9.24 -18.33
C GLU A 805 -28.65 -8.67 -18.11
N GLY A 806 -29.26 -8.11 -19.16
CA GLY A 806 -30.58 -7.51 -19.07
C GLY A 806 -31.21 -7.35 -20.44
N HIS A 807 -32.49 -6.95 -20.42
CA HIS A 807 -33.32 -6.70 -21.57
C HIS A 807 -33.85 -5.27 -21.55
N ILE A 808 -33.96 -4.64 -22.72
CA ILE A 808 -34.49 -3.28 -22.88
C ILE A 808 -35.25 -3.14 -24.17
N ASP A 809 -36.45 -2.52 -24.11
CA ASP A 809 -37.24 -2.10 -25.26
C ASP A 809 -37.00 -0.62 -25.53
N VAL A 810 -36.42 -0.30 -26.69
CA VAL A 810 -36.01 1.04 -27.10
C VAL A 810 -37.03 1.59 -28.11
N LYS A 811 -37.62 2.76 -27.81
CA LYS A 811 -38.64 3.40 -28.64
C LYS A 811 -38.07 4.17 -29.82
N GLU A 812 -36.90 4.82 -29.61
CA GLU A 812 -36.16 5.61 -30.58
C GLU A 812 -34.66 5.40 -30.43
N ASP A 813 -33.90 5.58 -31.54
CA ASP A 813 -32.44 5.48 -31.51
C ASP A 813 -31.86 6.44 -30.46
N GLY A 814 -30.99 5.93 -29.56
CA GLY A 814 -30.45 6.74 -28.48
C GLY A 814 -29.18 6.15 -27.82
N LEU A 815 -28.93 6.58 -26.62
CA LEU A 815 -27.82 6.09 -25.80
C LEU A 815 -28.38 5.40 -24.55
N LEU A 816 -28.09 4.12 -24.39
CA LEU A 816 -28.22 3.45 -23.11
C LEU A 816 -27.18 4.02 -22.17
N PHE A 817 -27.55 4.94 -21.29
CA PHE A 817 -26.73 5.46 -20.22
C PHE A 817 -26.59 4.40 -19.13
N LEU A 818 -25.38 4.14 -18.68
CA LEU A 818 -25.08 3.19 -17.62
C LEU A 818 -24.45 3.93 -16.44
N SER A 819 -25.06 3.86 -15.26
CA SER A 819 -24.49 4.41 -14.02
C SER A 819 -23.35 3.52 -13.47
N ILE A 820 -22.44 3.09 -14.36
CA ILE A 820 -21.29 2.24 -14.09
C ILE A 820 -20.01 2.98 -14.50
N PRO A 821 -18.98 3.05 -13.67
CA PRO A 821 -17.72 3.67 -14.04
C PRO A 821 -17.08 3.03 -15.28
N TYR A 822 -16.64 3.88 -16.19
CA TYR A 822 -15.92 3.42 -17.38
C TYR A 822 -14.61 2.77 -17.02
N ALA A 823 -14.32 1.63 -17.64
CA ALA A 823 -13.03 0.96 -17.55
C ALA A 823 -12.76 0.16 -18.83
N GLU A 824 -11.49 0.14 -19.26
CA GLU A 824 -11.07 -0.53 -20.51
C GLU A 824 -11.25 -2.06 -20.47
N GLY A 825 -11.53 -2.63 -19.31
CA GLY A 825 -11.79 -4.06 -19.13
C GLY A 825 -13.22 -4.48 -19.42
N TRP A 826 -14.16 -3.56 -19.62
CA TRP A 826 -15.54 -3.85 -19.98
C TRP A 826 -15.69 -4.20 -21.46
N THR A 827 -16.50 -5.18 -21.75
CA THR A 827 -16.99 -5.54 -23.08
C THR A 827 -18.52 -5.61 -23.06
N ALA A 828 -19.16 -5.12 -24.12
CA ALA A 828 -20.60 -5.16 -24.28
C ALA A 828 -20.98 -6.06 -25.46
N VAL A 829 -22.02 -6.85 -25.30
CA VAL A 829 -22.63 -7.66 -26.34
C VAL A 829 -24.12 -7.29 -26.40
N VAL A 830 -24.57 -6.83 -27.53
CA VAL A 830 -25.99 -6.52 -27.79
C VAL A 830 -26.49 -7.49 -28.86
N ASP A 831 -27.55 -8.22 -28.58
CA ASP A 831 -28.16 -9.21 -29.49
C ASP A 831 -27.14 -10.22 -30.05
N GLY A 832 -26.18 -10.63 -29.17
CA GLY A 832 -25.13 -11.58 -29.54
C GLY A 832 -23.98 -10.99 -30.35
N LYS A 833 -23.94 -9.66 -30.57
CA LYS A 833 -22.85 -8.95 -31.28
C LYS A 833 -22.08 -8.08 -30.31
N GLU A 834 -20.74 -8.13 -30.38
CA GLU A 834 -19.88 -7.20 -29.64
C GLU A 834 -20.13 -5.78 -30.13
N THR A 835 -20.39 -4.87 -29.19
CA THR A 835 -20.81 -3.47 -29.41
C THR A 835 -19.88 -2.55 -28.62
N GLU A 836 -19.56 -1.40 -29.20
CA GLU A 836 -18.67 -0.41 -28.59
C GLU A 836 -19.31 0.21 -27.35
N ILE A 837 -18.52 0.31 -26.29
CA ILE A 837 -18.84 1.09 -25.09
C ILE A 837 -18.31 2.50 -25.28
N VAL A 838 -19.20 3.49 -25.22
CA VAL A 838 -18.86 4.91 -25.35
C VAL A 838 -18.56 5.47 -23.96
N PRO A 839 -17.35 6.01 -23.71
CA PRO A 839 -17.06 6.68 -22.45
C PRO A 839 -17.77 8.03 -22.34
N ILE A 840 -18.49 8.26 -21.25
CA ILE A 840 -19.11 9.53 -20.91
C ILE A 840 -18.16 10.28 -19.98
N GLN A 841 -17.47 11.28 -20.52
CA GLN A 841 -16.46 12.07 -19.82
C GLN A 841 -15.35 11.24 -19.13
N ASP A 842 -15.00 10.10 -19.71
CA ASP A 842 -14.04 9.14 -19.13
C ASP A 842 -14.41 8.70 -17.67
N ALA A 843 -15.67 8.87 -17.31
CA ALA A 843 -16.19 8.60 -15.96
C ALA A 843 -17.24 7.50 -15.93
N LEU A 844 -18.26 7.55 -16.80
CA LEU A 844 -19.34 6.57 -16.89
C LEU A 844 -19.40 5.94 -18.28
N MET A 845 -20.28 4.97 -18.47
CA MET A 845 -20.41 4.22 -19.72
C MET A 845 -21.72 4.50 -20.43
N GLY A 846 -21.71 4.39 -21.77
CA GLY A 846 -22.90 4.38 -22.60
C GLY A 846 -22.78 3.37 -23.73
N ILE A 847 -23.91 2.93 -24.28
CA ILE A 847 -24.02 2.05 -25.45
C ILE A 847 -25.04 2.64 -26.38
N ARG A 848 -24.69 2.84 -27.66
CA ARG A 848 -25.67 3.29 -28.66
C ARG A 848 -26.59 2.14 -29.05
N LEU A 849 -27.90 2.35 -28.92
CA LEU A 849 -28.90 1.38 -29.29
C LEU A 849 -29.85 2.00 -30.35
N SER A 850 -30.26 1.17 -31.31
CA SER A 850 -31.34 1.53 -32.26
C SER A 850 -32.72 1.26 -31.66
N GLN A 851 -33.75 1.75 -32.33
CA GLN A 851 -35.14 1.38 -32.00
C GLN A 851 -35.31 -0.14 -32.09
N GLY A 852 -35.93 -0.76 -31.08
CA GLY A 852 -36.18 -2.20 -31.03
C GLY A 852 -36.02 -2.80 -29.63
N SER A 853 -36.16 -4.12 -29.57
CA SER A 853 -35.99 -4.91 -28.33
C SER A 853 -34.60 -5.51 -28.33
N HIS A 854 -33.82 -5.28 -27.26
CA HIS A 854 -32.40 -5.66 -27.20
C HIS A 854 -32.07 -6.44 -25.93
N ASP A 855 -31.27 -7.51 -26.11
CA ASP A 855 -30.60 -8.21 -25.02
C ASP A 855 -29.17 -7.66 -24.87
N VAL A 856 -28.89 -7.07 -23.71
CA VAL A 856 -27.60 -6.43 -23.39
C VAL A 856 -26.87 -7.26 -22.36
N ALA A 857 -25.61 -7.62 -22.67
CA ALA A 857 -24.72 -8.31 -21.75
C ALA A 857 -23.39 -7.55 -21.61
N LEU A 858 -23.03 -7.21 -20.40
CA LEU A 858 -21.77 -6.58 -20.03
C LEU A 858 -20.89 -7.58 -19.31
N LYS A 859 -19.60 -7.62 -19.64
CA LYS A 859 -18.61 -8.49 -18.98
C LYS A 859 -17.30 -7.77 -18.76
N TYR A 860 -16.77 -7.88 -17.54
CA TYR A 860 -15.50 -7.26 -17.14
C TYR A 860 -14.37 -8.29 -17.05
N THR A 861 -13.24 -7.96 -17.66
CA THR A 861 -11.96 -8.67 -17.48
C THR A 861 -10.85 -7.62 -17.43
N PRO A 862 -9.96 -7.61 -16.40
CA PRO A 862 -8.92 -6.59 -16.31
C PRO A 862 -8.07 -6.53 -17.59
N ALA A 863 -7.86 -5.32 -18.11
CA ALA A 863 -7.02 -5.10 -19.27
C ALA A 863 -5.62 -5.69 -19.04
N GLY A 864 -5.07 -6.40 -20.02
CA GLY A 864 -3.75 -7.03 -19.94
C GLY A 864 -3.67 -8.31 -19.09
N PHE A 865 -4.77 -8.79 -18.48
CA PHE A 865 -4.75 -10.00 -17.65
C PHE A 865 -4.29 -11.24 -18.41
N LYS A 866 -4.79 -11.47 -19.62
CA LYS A 866 -4.38 -12.61 -20.46
C LYS A 866 -2.88 -12.56 -20.79
N ALA A 867 -2.36 -11.39 -21.17
CA ALA A 867 -0.93 -11.21 -21.45
C ALA A 867 -0.08 -11.44 -20.18
N GLY A 868 -0.47 -10.87 -19.05
CA GLY A 868 0.19 -11.07 -17.78
C GLY A 868 0.23 -12.55 -17.37
N LEU A 869 -0.87 -13.28 -17.55
CA LEU A 869 -0.96 -14.71 -17.26
C LEU A 869 -0.01 -15.55 -18.12
N LEU A 870 0.09 -15.24 -19.42
CA LEU A 870 1.02 -15.91 -20.34
C LEU A 870 2.48 -15.66 -19.92
N ILE A 871 2.83 -14.42 -19.58
CA ILE A 871 4.18 -14.08 -19.09
C ILE A 871 4.49 -14.82 -17.78
N SER A 872 3.54 -14.89 -16.84
CA SER A 872 3.72 -15.62 -15.59
C SER A 872 3.90 -17.11 -15.83
N ALA A 873 3.08 -17.72 -16.68
CA ALA A 873 3.19 -19.12 -17.02
C ALA A 873 4.55 -19.46 -17.68
N ALA A 874 4.98 -18.65 -18.66
CA ALA A 874 6.29 -18.78 -19.31
C ALA A 874 7.43 -18.67 -18.29
N SER A 875 7.36 -17.70 -17.36
CA SER A 875 8.37 -17.51 -16.31
C SER A 875 8.44 -18.70 -15.36
N VAL A 876 7.31 -19.26 -14.95
CA VAL A 876 7.25 -20.46 -14.09
C VAL A 876 7.85 -21.68 -14.79
N VAL A 877 7.54 -21.89 -16.09
CA VAL A 877 8.14 -22.97 -16.89
C VAL A 877 9.65 -22.79 -16.98
N MET A 878 10.12 -21.56 -17.24
CA MET A 878 11.55 -21.27 -17.31
C MET A 878 12.27 -21.50 -15.97
N ILE A 879 11.66 -21.12 -14.83
CA ILE A 879 12.19 -21.40 -13.49
C ILE A 879 12.31 -22.92 -13.29
N ALA A 880 11.28 -23.68 -13.65
CA ALA A 880 11.30 -25.14 -13.54
C ALA A 880 12.45 -25.74 -14.40
N ALA A 881 12.62 -25.26 -15.62
CA ALA A 881 13.71 -25.66 -16.52
C ALA A 881 15.09 -25.36 -15.92
N VAL A 882 15.31 -24.12 -15.41
CA VAL A 882 16.56 -23.73 -14.76
C VAL A 882 16.87 -24.60 -13.53
N ILE A 883 15.88 -24.91 -12.72
CA ILE A 883 16.04 -25.80 -11.56
C ILE A 883 16.39 -27.22 -12.01
N ALA A 884 15.72 -27.75 -13.02
CA ALA A 884 15.98 -29.08 -13.57
C ALA A 884 17.39 -29.18 -14.15
N VAL A 885 17.82 -28.24 -14.97
CA VAL A 885 19.16 -28.19 -15.58
C VAL A 885 20.23 -28.05 -14.49
N SER A 886 20.06 -27.14 -13.53
CA SER A 886 21.01 -26.97 -12.42
C SER A 886 21.14 -28.23 -11.57
N SER A 887 20.04 -28.92 -11.31
CA SER A 887 20.03 -30.20 -10.57
C SER A 887 20.71 -31.31 -11.34
N PHE A 888 20.50 -31.38 -12.66
CA PHE A 888 21.13 -32.37 -13.54
C PHE A 888 22.66 -32.16 -13.59
N ILE A 889 23.11 -30.92 -13.79
CA ILE A 889 24.55 -30.57 -13.80
C ILE A 889 25.19 -30.90 -12.46
N SER A 890 24.51 -30.59 -11.34
CA SER A 890 25.00 -30.90 -10.00
C SER A 890 25.11 -32.42 -9.77
N LYS A 891 24.13 -33.20 -10.19
CA LYS A 891 24.17 -34.67 -10.10
C LYS A 891 25.31 -35.24 -10.95
N LYS A 892 25.51 -34.78 -12.17
CA LYS A 892 26.59 -35.22 -13.07
C LYS A 892 27.97 -34.87 -12.52
N LYS A 893 28.12 -33.71 -11.89
CA LYS A 893 29.39 -33.31 -11.19
C LYS A 893 29.67 -34.18 -9.99
N ASN A 894 28.68 -34.51 -9.17
CA ASN A 894 28.84 -35.40 -8.01
C ASN A 894 29.14 -36.84 -8.41
N SER A 895 28.53 -37.35 -9.50
CA SER A 895 28.87 -38.67 -10.06
C SER A 895 30.32 -38.76 -10.52
N LYS A 896 30.82 -37.73 -11.25
CA LYS A 896 32.24 -37.68 -11.67
C LYS A 896 33.21 -37.58 -10.50
N ILE A 897 32.85 -36.90 -9.40
CA ILE A 897 33.68 -36.82 -8.19
C ILE A 897 33.70 -38.16 -7.47
N LEU A 898 32.56 -38.86 -7.40
CA LEU A 898 32.47 -40.20 -6.82
C LEU A 898 33.25 -41.25 -7.64
N GLU A 899 33.17 -41.18 -8.98
CA GLU A 899 33.95 -42.01 -9.88
C GLU A 899 35.45 -41.75 -9.77
N ALA A 900 35.89 -40.48 -9.65
CA ALA A 900 37.30 -40.11 -9.44
C ALA A 900 37.82 -40.59 -8.05
N GLN A 901 36.97 -40.58 -7.01
CA GLN A 901 37.31 -41.10 -5.69
C GLN A 901 37.34 -42.64 -5.68
N ALA A 902 36.47 -43.31 -6.42
CA ALA A 902 36.50 -44.77 -6.55
C ALA A 902 37.70 -45.27 -7.36
N THR A 903 38.12 -44.50 -8.39
CA THR A 903 39.37 -44.82 -9.17
C THR A 903 40.63 -44.55 -8.38
N ALA A 904 40.69 -43.53 -7.51
CA ALA A 904 41.82 -43.26 -6.62
C ALA A 904 41.93 -44.30 -5.48
N GLY A 905 40.83 -45.00 -5.12
CA GLY A 905 40.85 -46.05 -4.08
C GLY A 905 41.29 -47.44 -4.56
N ASN A 906 41.50 -47.65 -5.84
CA ASN A 906 41.82 -48.96 -6.43
C ASN A 906 43.25 -49.11 -6.95
N THR A 907 44.19 -48.27 -6.45
CA THR A 907 45.62 -48.51 -6.71
C THR A 907 46.18 -49.50 -5.68
N PRO A 908 46.76 -50.65 -6.10
CA PRO A 908 47.32 -51.60 -5.14
C PRO A 908 48.48 -50.97 -4.38
N ALA A 909 48.46 -51.13 -3.06
CA ALA A 909 49.53 -50.68 -2.15
C ALA A 909 50.82 -51.40 -2.45
N ALA A 910 51.90 -50.69 -2.85
CA ALA A 910 53.26 -51.17 -2.79
C ALA A 910 53.79 -51.10 -1.34
N PRO A 911 54.70 -52.00 -0.92
CA PRO A 911 55.09 -52.16 0.46
C PRO A 911 55.86 -50.96 1.00
N VAL A 912 55.49 -50.60 2.21
CA VAL A 912 56.02 -49.48 2.99
C VAL A 912 57.44 -49.74 3.44
N GLN A 913 58.39 -48.86 3.07
CA GLN A 913 59.64 -48.61 3.81
C GLN A 913 59.42 -47.40 4.72
N GLU A 914 59.72 -47.56 5.99
CA GLU A 914 59.70 -46.50 7.02
C GLU A 914 60.75 -45.44 6.73
N GLY A 915 60.32 -44.16 6.72
CA GLY A 915 61.23 -43.05 6.60
C GLY A 915 60.45 -41.73 6.57
N SER A 916 60.45 -41.04 7.72
CA SER A 916 60.26 -39.62 8.01
C SER A 916 59.22 -38.80 7.20
N ALA A 917 58.33 -38.23 8.00
CA ALA A 917 57.27 -37.29 7.60
C ALA A 917 57.80 -35.98 6.97
N GLU A 918 57.32 -35.69 5.77
CA GLU A 918 57.12 -34.31 5.29
C GLU A 918 55.83 -34.29 4.46
N VAL A 919 54.88 -33.47 4.96
CA VAL A 919 53.61 -33.26 4.29
C VAL A 919 53.81 -32.28 3.14
N VAL A 920 53.76 -32.77 1.91
CA VAL A 920 53.64 -31.93 0.72
C VAL A 920 52.23 -32.07 0.16
N ASN A 921 51.45 -31.08 0.37
CA ASN A 921 50.17 -30.83 -0.35
C ASN A 921 50.47 -30.20 -1.71
N ASN A 922 50.57 -31.01 -2.74
CA ASN A 922 50.49 -30.53 -4.13
C ASN A 922 49.68 -31.48 -4.98
N VAL A 923 48.45 -31.09 -5.29
CA VAL A 923 47.68 -31.64 -6.40
C VAL A 923 47.56 -30.53 -7.42
N PRO A 924 47.99 -30.75 -8.67
CA PRO A 924 47.95 -29.73 -9.73
C PRO A 924 46.48 -29.42 -10.13
N ALA A 925 46.16 -28.14 -10.14
CA ALA A 925 44.92 -27.62 -10.71
C ALA A 925 45.12 -27.45 -12.22
N GLU A 926 44.77 -28.44 -13.01
CA GLU A 926 44.59 -28.25 -14.45
C GLU A 926 43.29 -28.82 -14.92
N ALA A 927 42.58 -28.00 -15.72
CA ALA A 927 41.49 -28.28 -16.62
C ALA A 927 40.09 -28.58 -15.98
N ILE A 928 39.40 -27.57 -15.57
CA ILE A 928 37.94 -27.54 -15.70
C ILE A 928 37.57 -26.28 -16.52
N GLU A 929 37.38 -26.46 -17.81
CA GLU A 929 36.76 -25.44 -18.65
C GLU A 929 35.30 -25.21 -18.18
N GLU A 930 35.02 -23.99 -17.75
CA GLU A 930 33.66 -23.53 -17.55
C GLU A 930 32.97 -23.40 -18.92
N VAL A 931 31.90 -24.17 -19.10
CA VAL A 931 30.99 -23.92 -20.22
C VAL A 931 30.18 -22.67 -19.87
N PRO A 932 30.33 -21.57 -20.62
CA PRO A 932 29.59 -20.33 -20.33
C PRO A 932 28.08 -20.56 -20.54
N VAL A 933 27.26 -19.94 -19.73
CA VAL A 933 25.78 -19.86 -19.91
C VAL A 933 25.43 -19.31 -21.31
N ALA A 934 26.33 -18.56 -21.93
CA ALA A 934 26.24 -18.13 -23.31
C ALA A 934 26.18 -19.28 -24.36
N ALA A 935 26.73 -20.45 -24.04
CA ALA A 935 26.65 -21.61 -24.92
C ALA A 935 25.25 -22.28 -24.88
N VAL A 936 24.57 -22.24 -23.73
CA VAL A 936 23.20 -22.73 -23.62
C VAL A 936 22.20 -21.80 -24.31
N ILE A 937 22.49 -20.50 -24.31
CA ILE A 937 21.68 -19.50 -25.02
C ILE A 937 21.92 -19.61 -26.53
N ALA A 938 23.15 -19.91 -26.98
CA ALA A 938 23.48 -20.13 -28.38
C ALA A 938 22.86 -21.42 -28.94
N GLU A 939 22.80 -22.51 -28.15
CA GLU A 939 22.10 -23.74 -28.57
C GLU A 939 20.57 -23.55 -28.60
N ALA A 940 20.00 -22.73 -27.72
CA ALA A 940 18.59 -22.37 -27.79
C ALA A 940 18.24 -21.48 -28.98
N ASP A 941 19.14 -20.57 -29.38
CA ASP A 941 19.00 -19.74 -30.59
C ASP A 941 19.16 -20.54 -31.88
N GLU A 942 20.04 -21.57 -31.91
CA GLU A 942 20.15 -22.47 -33.09
C GLU A 942 18.92 -23.38 -33.22
N LEU A 943 18.32 -23.85 -32.12
CA LEU A 943 17.08 -24.62 -32.13
C LEU A 943 15.87 -23.74 -32.56
N ALA A 944 15.83 -22.49 -32.15
CA ALA A 944 14.81 -21.52 -32.58
C ALA A 944 14.92 -21.20 -34.06
N LYS A 945 16.13 -20.98 -34.55
CA LYS A 945 16.38 -20.76 -36.02
C LYS A 945 16.05 -21.98 -36.87
N SER A 946 16.30 -23.20 -36.38
CA SER A 946 15.94 -24.43 -37.11
C SER A 946 14.42 -24.67 -37.11
N GLN A 947 13.67 -24.14 -36.22
CA GLN A 947 12.19 -24.16 -36.24
C GLN A 947 11.63 -23.08 -37.18
N GLU A 948 12.20 -21.88 -37.20
CA GLU A 948 11.81 -20.84 -38.16
C GLU A 948 12.12 -21.20 -39.62
N GLU A 949 13.22 -21.93 -39.90
CA GLU A 949 13.51 -22.43 -41.22
C GLU A 949 12.58 -23.59 -41.67
N SER A 950 12.02 -24.34 -40.73
CA SER A 950 11.02 -25.38 -41.04
C SER A 950 9.61 -24.83 -41.25
N GLU A 951 9.25 -23.71 -40.72
CA GLU A 951 7.99 -23.00 -40.95
C GLU A 951 7.99 -22.15 -42.21
N ASN A 952 9.15 -21.61 -42.64
CA ASN A 952 9.27 -20.81 -43.86
C ASN A 952 9.29 -21.63 -45.17
N ASN A 953 9.45 -22.98 -45.09
CA ASN A 953 9.42 -23.84 -46.28
C ASN A 953 8.03 -24.45 -46.57
N ALA A 954 6.98 -24.04 -45.79
CA ALA A 954 5.63 -24.55 -45.97
C ALA A 954 4.64 -23.53 -46.55
N GLY A 955 5.10 -22.40 -47.12
CA GLY A 955 4.23 -21.28 -47.46
C GLY A 955 4.60 -20.55 -48.78
N GLU A 956 4.92 -21.21 -49.88
CA GLU A 956 4.89 -20.55 -51.19
C GLU A 956 3.72 -21.07 -52.03
N GLY A 957 2.67 -20.28 -52.09
CA GLY A 957 1.49 -20.45 -52.89
C GLY A 957 0.72 -19.14 -53.08
N GLY A 958 1.17 -18.29 -53.99
CA GLY A 958 0.43 -17.38 -54.84
C GLY A 958 -0.45 -16.30 -54.18
N ALA A 959 0.02 -15.06 -54.25
CA ALA A 959 -0.83 -13.85 -54.12
C ALA A 959 -1.07 -13.23 -55.53
N PRO A 960 -2.14 -12.44 -55.73
CA PRO A 960 -2.08 -11.32 -56.65
C PRO A 960 -2.18 -9.96 -55.94
N GLU A 961 -1.41 -9.00 -56.52
CA GLU A 961 -1.38 -7.57 -56.22
C GLU A 961 -2.76 -6.90 -56.40
N VAL A 962 -3.04 -5.87 -55.63
CA VAL A 962 -3.91 -4.72 -55.98
C VAL A 962 -3.38 -3.46 -55.29
N PRO A 963 -3.42 -2.25 -55.92
CA PRO A 963 -2.57 -1.10 -55.64
C PRO A 963 -3.19 -0.06 -54.71
N ASN A 964 -2.30 0.88 -54.30
CA ASN A 964 -2.55 2.13 -53.57
C ASN A 964 -3.73 2.96 -54.15
N ASP A 965 -4.54 3.44 -53.18
CA ASP A 965 -4.85 4.89 -53.10
C ASP A 965 -5.15 5.24 -51.63
#